data_bbc1e6eaad8acd6b469ad78883150ef4
#
_entry.id   bbc1e6eaad8acd6b469ad78883150ef4
#
_cell.length_a   1.000
_cell.length_b   1.000
_cell.length_c   1.000
_cell.angle_alpha   90.00
_cell.angle_beta   90.00
_cell.angle_gamma   90.00
#
_symmetry.space_group_name_H-M   'P 1'
#
loop_
_entity.id
_entity.type
_entity.pdbx_description
1 polymer ?
#
loop_
_entity_poly.entity_id
_entity_poly.type
_entity_poly.pdbx_seq_one_letter_code
_entity_poly.pdbx_strand_id
1 'polypeptide(L)'
;MKRRFTLLIFVILLAAVSCSPASEVVPTTSTTAGAPLPTPRLKITEAPDAQTAAESFLSYWQAEDYENMYAMLARVSRDAIPFEQFVARYKEAAASLTLQELNSQVLSTLTNPASAQVAYRSIFDTSMFEQIQRDMIMNLVLEDNTWRILWEDGLILPELSGGNRLALDIKSPSRGSIKDINGTNLASQADAVAIGIIPSQVPNGQAGFLLSQAASLTGIDLRTVNNIFERDFNEWYIAIGEALLQSVQDLQGRYPSLINNAGLQFREYSSRYYPEGGIAPHAVGYTLSIPAEQLEEYQRLGYPNNAKIGASGLEKWGEEYLAGRRGSSLYVVDPKGQVVTRLAQNESKPSSNIYTTLDADLQAEVQRSIDGFKGSAVVIERDTGRILAMASSPSFDQNLLDPGNYNSIYRQGEIFNSPDLPLLNRATQSSYPVGSVFKIITMAAALESGLFSKDTVYNCGHEFTDLAGLTLYDWTYAKEVSPSGDLNLMEGLMRSCNPWFWHIGLELFRDGKTNYLAEMARAFGLGSSTGIDQVPEDGGSIQDVASEGDAVQLAIGQGTMLATPLQIANMVAAVGNGGTLYKPQLVERVEGLDGTDVFTFKPEVIRQLPISPENLEAIQTAMNMVVNNTRGTAYRSFLGMNYKIHAKTGSATTSAEDPHSWFAGYTDEGRQDLPDIAVAVVAENAGEGSEISAKIFRRILEVYYEGQPRTLYPWESSFYITSTPTPLPTNTATAGPPPTEEPTETPQP
;
A
#
# COMPACT_ATOMS: atom_id res chain seq x y z
N MET A 1 -1.98 27.21 10.22
CA MET A 1 -2.68 28.43 10.70
C MET A 1 -3.24 28.17 12.10
N LYS A 2 -2.67 28.80 13.11
CA LYS A 2 -3.06 28.62 14.53
C LYS A 2 -4.32 29.43 14.80
N ARG A 3 -5.41 28.78 15.21
CA ARG A 3 -6.55 29.46 15.82
C ARG A 3 -6.47 29.32 17.34
N ARG A 4 -6.25 30.43 18.01
CA ARG A 4 -6.35 30.60 19.46
C ARG A 4 -7.83 30.69 19.83
N PHE A 5 -8.26 29.89 20.80
CA PHE A 5 -9.52 30.09 21.52
C PHE A 5 -9.20 30.74 22.85
N THR A 6 -9.79 31.89 23.08
CA THR A 6 -9.71 32.68 24.31
C THR A 6 -10.85 32.29 25.19
N LEU A 7 -10.59 31.77 26.39
CA LEU A 7 -11.59 31.45 27.40
C LEU A 7 -11.69 32.62 28.39
N LEU A 8 -12.90 33.17 28.52
CA LEU A 8 -13.27 34.27 29.44
C LEU A 8 -13.55 33.68 30.82
N ILE A 9 -12.80 34.09 31.84
CA ILE A 9 -13.04 33.73 33.23
C ILE A 9 -13.86 34.85 33.86
N PHE A 10 -15.03 34.48 34.40
CA PHE A 10 -15.88 35.34 35.26
C PHE A 10 -15.46 35.15 36.72
N VAL A 11 -14.97 36.22 37.34
CA VAL A 11 -14.70 36.31 38.78
C VAL A 11 -15.95 36.85 39.43
N ILE A 12 -16.54 36.11 40.37
CA ILE A 12 -17.55 36.60 41.30
C ILE A 12 -16.90 36.73 42.67
N LEU A 13 -16.78 37.98 43.14
CA LEU A 13 -16.44 38.38 44.50
C LEU A 13 -17.68 38.29 45.36
N LEU A 14 -17.59 37.60 46.52
CA LEU A 14 -18.55 37.77 47.61
C LEU A 14 -17.78 38.01 48.90
N ALA A 15 -17.90 39.24 49.38
CA ALA A 15 -17.47 39.65 50.68
C ALA A 15 -18.55 39.31 51.72
N ALA A 16 -18.15 38.81 52.90
CA ALA A 16 -18.96 38.85 54.09
C ALA A 16 -18.07 39.10 55.31
N VAL A 17 -18.54 40.05 56.05
CA VAL A 17 -17.99 40.83 57.14
C VAL A 17 -18.23 40.16 58.46
N SER A 18 -17.21 40.29 59.38
CA SER A 18 -17.31 40.68 60.76
C SER A 18 -17.96 39.77 61.83
N CYS A 19 -17.31 39.44 62.90
CA CYS A 19 -17.43 40.14 64.19
C CYS A 19 -16.64 39.38 65.27
N SER A 20 -15.74 40.09 65.95
CA SER A 20 -15.24 39.74 67.28
C SER A 20 -16.22 40.17 68.35
N PRO A 21 -16.13 39.61 69.54
CA PRO A 21 -16.05 40.49 70.69
C PRO A 21 -14.87 40.19 71.68
N ALA A 22 -14.40 41.24 72.24
CA ALA A 22 -13.41 41.30 73.32
C ALA A 22 -14.06 41.07 74.66
N SER A 23 -13.32 40.55 75.66
CA SER A 23 -13.42 40.82 77.07
C SER A 23 -12.25 40.12 77.77
N GLU A 24 -11.56 40.74 78.41
CA GLU A 24 -11.36 41.37 79.76
C GLU A 24 -10.21 40.74 80.51
N VAL A 25 -9.29 41.60 80.92
CA VAL A 25 -8.08 41.36 81.70
C VAL A 25 -8.44 41.40 83.20
N VAL A 26 -7.92 40.46 83.96
CA VAL A 26 -7.74 40.64 85.42
C VAL A 26 -6.35 40.12 85.78
N PRO A 27 -5.56 40.92 86.57
CA PRO A 27 -4.21 40.55 86.96
C PRO A 27 -4.15 39.83 88.25
N THR A 28 -3.31 38.85 88.46
CA THR A 28 -2.84 38.39 89.75
C THR A 28 -1.38 37.97 89.76
N THR A 29 -0.63 38.77 90.48
CA THR A 29 0.55 38.55 91.33
C THR A 29 1.53 37.41 91.08
N SER A 30 2.76 37.82 90.91
CA SER A 30 4.05 37.15 90.97
C SER A 30 4.29 36.23 92.15
N THR A 31 4.80 35.01 91.87
CA THR A 31 5.72 34.31 92.81
C THR A 31 6.92 33.80 91.96
N THR A 32 8.09 34.26 92.37
CA THR A 32 9.42 33.82 91.86
C THR A 32 9.66 32.38 92.26
N ALA A 33 9.90 31.51 91.21
CA ALA A 33 10.47 30.19 91.41
C ALA A 33 11.47 29.90 90.24
N GLY A 34 12.55 29.29 90.58
CA GLY A 34 13.83 29.08 89.94
C GLY A 34 13.86 28.80 88.46
N ALA A 35 14.97 29.20 87.83
CA ALA A 35 15.24 28.99 86.43
C ALA A 35 15.18 27.50 86.02
N PRO A 36 14.41 27.11 85.00
CA PRO A 36 14.46 25.74 84.44
C PRO A 36 15.73 25.58 83.65
N LEU A 37 16.37 24.42 83.83
CA LEU A 37 17.46 23.93 82.98
C LEU A 37 17.06 23.98 81.49
N PRO A 38 17.98 24.31 80.54
CA PRO A 38 17.63 24.35 79.19
C PRO A 38 17.27 22.93 78.67
N THR A 39 16.00 22.79 78.30
CA THR A 39 15.53 21.60 77.58
C THR A 39 16.33 21.47 76.28
N PRO A 40 16.98 20.34 75.99
CA PRO A 40 17.65 20.17 74.75
C PRO A 40 16.59 20.29 73.62
N ARG A 41 16.72 21.30 72.79
CA ARG A 41 15.97 21.37 71.53
C ARG A 41 16.48 20.23 70.64
N LEU A 42 15.79 19.09 70.66
CA LEU A 42 15.87 18.12 69.61
C LEU A 42 15.46 18.85 68.28
N LYS A 43 16.42 19.09 67.41
CA LYS A 43 16.12 19.41 66.06
C LYS A 43 15.47 18.14 65.47
N ILE A 44 14.17 18.04 65.49
CA ILE A 44 13.42 17.08 64.73
C ILE A 44 13.62 17.57 63.27
N THR A 45 14.59 16.97 62.56
CA THR A 45 14.62 17.08 61.11
C THR A 45 13.38 16.30 60.68
N GLU A 46 12.36 16.99 60.16
CA GLU A 46 11.22 16.32 59.52
C GLU A 46 11.79 15.32 58.54
N ALA A 47 11.44 14.04 58.70
CA ALA A 47 11.78 13.04 57.70
C ALA A 47 11.11 13.47 56.41
N PRO A 48 11.80 13.35 55.25
CA PRO A 48 11.18 13.60 53.95
C PRO A 48 9.87 12.82 53.84
N ASP A 49 8.93 13.31 53.05
CA ASP A 49 7.66 12.62 52.82
C ASP A 49 7.86 11.34 52.01
N ALA A 50 7.54 10.18 52.59
CA ALA A 50 7.65 8.89 51.97
C ALA A 50 6.64 8.73 50.78
N GLN A 51 5.49 9.39 50.87
CA GLN A 51 4.49 9.39 49.81
C GLN A 51 5.04 10.06 48.57
N THR A 52 5.65 11.23 48.66
CA THR A 52 6.28 11.94 47.55
C THR A 52 7.35 11.11 46.87
N ALA A 53 8.13 10.32 47.62
CA ALA A 53 9.13 9.42 47.03
C ALA A 53 8.46 8.29 46.23
N ALA A 54 7.40 7.68 46.72
CA ALA A 54 6.64 6.66 45.99
C ALA A 54 5.96 7.24 44.73
N GLU A 55 5.32 8.40 44.85
CA GLU A 55 4.71 9.09 43.68
C GLU A 55 5.73 9.40 42.62
N SER A 56 6.93 9.84 42.97
CA SER A 56 8.02 10.08 42.02
C SER A 56 8.46 8.80 41.33
N PHE A 57 8.63 7.70 42.06
CA PHE A 57 8.97 6.41 41.48
C PHE A 57 7.90 5.92 40.51
N LEU A 58 6.62 6.02 40.86
CA LEU A 58 5.51 5.64 40.02
C LEU A 58 5.39 6.54 38.77
N SER A 59 5.66 7.84 38.92
CA SER A 59 5.68 8.78 37.78
C SER A 59 6.82 8.46 36.79
N TYR A 60 8.01 8.12 37.30
CA TYR A 60 9.10 7.66 36.44
C TYR A 60 8.75 6.34 35.73
N TRP A 61 8.07 5.42 36.41
CA TRP A 61 7.60 4.18 35.76
C TRP A 61 6.59 4.45 34.64
N GLN A 62 5.61 5.34 34.88
CA GLN A 62 4.67 5.77 33.86
C GLN A 62 5.36 6.42 32.63
N ALA A 63 6.48 7.12 32.87
CA ALA A 63 7.27 7.76 31.83
C ALA A 63 8.34 6.83 31.21
N GLU A 64 8.42 5.56 31.61
CA GLU A 64 9.48 4.59 31.25
C GLU A 64 10.91 5.10 31.54
N ASP A 65 11.05 6.01 32.51
CA ASP A 65 12.33 6.57 32.97
C ASP A 65 13.02 5.65 34.00
N TYR A 66 13.54 4.54 33.46
CA TYR A 66 14.13 3.50 34.28
C TYR A 66 15.44 3.94 34.97
N GLU A 67 16.13 4.93 34.43
CA GLU A 67 17.35 5.48 35.08
C GLU A 67 17.02 6.15 36.40
N ASN A 68 16.03 7.03 36.42
CA ASN A 68 15.57 7.69 37.63
C ASN A 68 14.89 6.73 38.61
N MET A 69 14.13 5.75 38.12
CA MET A 69 13.61 4.66 38.96
C MET A 69 14.74 3.91 39.70
N TYR A 70 15.75 3.47 38.95
CA TYR A 70 16.89 2.72 39.50
C TYR A 70 17.70 3.55 40.52
N ALA A 71 17.89 4.84 40.27
CA ALA A 71 18.54 5.76 41.18
C ALA A 71 17.83 5.90 42.53
N MET A 72 16.51 5.65 42.57
CA MET A 72 15.71 5.70 43.79
C MET A 72 15.74 4.41 44.62
N LEU A 73 16.32 3.33 44.12
CA LEU A 73 16.38 2.04 44.81
C LEU A 73 17.28 2.13 46.06
N ALA A 74 16.94 1.37 47.12
CA ALA A 74 17.80 1.11 48.26
C ALA A 74 19.09 0.40 47.85
N ARG A 75 20.16 0.60 48.60
CA ARG A 75 21.48 -0.02 48.29
C ARG A 75 21.36 -1.53 48.18
N VAL A 76 20.66 -2.17 49.11
CA VAL A 76 20.44 -3.63 49.06
C VAL A 76 19.75 -4.11 47.81
N SER A 77 18.83 -3.34 47.25
CA SER A 77 18.14 -3.67 46.00
C SER A 77 19.07 -3.48 44.79
N ARG A 78 19.86 -2.40 44.76
CA ARG A 78 20.84 -2.17 43.68
C ARG A 78 21.97 -3.21 43.68
N ASP A 79 22.38 -3.69 44.85
CA ASP A 79 23.37 -4.77 44.98
C ASP A 79 22.81 -6.14 44.52
N ALA A 80 21.49 -6.32 44.62
CA ALA A 80 20.81 -7.55 44.24
C ALA A 80 20.48 -7.65 42.74
N ILE A 81 20.27 -6.52 42.03
CA ILE A 81 19.89 -6.50 40.62
C ILE A 81 20.68 -5.42 39.85
N PRO A 82 21.47 -5.76 38.82
CA PRO A 82 22.10 -4.78 37.94
C PRO A 82 21.06 -3.97 37.15
N PHE A 83 21.44 -2.76 36.72
CA PHE A 83 20.55 -1.83 36.00
C PHE A 83 19.91 -2.46 34.75
N GLU A 84 20.71 -3.13 33.93
CA GLU A 84 20.24 -3.75 32.70
C GLU A 84 19.20 -4.85 32.98
N GLN A 85 19.38 -5.62 34.06
CA GLN A 85 18.40 -6.64 34.45
C GLN A 85 17.12 -6.02 35.02
N PHE A 86 17.26 -4.94 35.79
CA PHE A 86 16.10 -4.17 36.27
C PHE A 86 15.25 -3.65 35.11
N VAL A 87 15.86 -3.01 34.12
CA VAL A 87 15.17 -2.53 32.91
C VAL A 87 14.52 -3.70 32.16
N ALA A 88 15.24 -4.80 31.98
CA ALA A 88 14.71 -5.97 31.29
C ALA A 88 13.44 -6.52 31.97
N ARG A 89 13.38 -6.55 33.30
CA ARG A 89 12.20 -7.03 34.05
C ARG A 89 10.94 -6.20 33.75
N TYR A 90 11.06 -4.88 33.73
CA TYR A 90 9.94 -3.99 33.41
C TYR A 90 9.53 -4.14 31.93
N LYS A 91 10.50 -4.18 31.02
CA LYS A 91 10.22 -4.31 29.59
C LYS A 91 9.60 -5.67 29.24
N GLU A 92 10.13 -6.77 29.79
CA GLU A 92 9.55 -8.12 29.61
C GLU A 92 8.12 -8.20 30.13
N ALA A 93 7.85 -7.59 31.30
CA ALA A 93 6.50 -7.53 31.85
C ALA A 93 5.57 -6.69 30.98
N ALA A 94 6.00 -5.50 30.55
CA ALA A 94 5.23 -4.61 29.69
C ALA A 94 4.91 -5.29 28.33
N ALA A 95 5.88 -5.96 27.72
CA ALA A 95 5.68 -6.72 26.47
C ALA A 95 4.69 -7.89 26.66
N SER A 96 4.84 -8.66 27.76
CA SER A 96 3.93 -9.79 28.04
C SER A 96 2.51 -9.34 28.40
N LEU A 97 2.37 -8.20 29.07
CA LEU A 97 1.09 -7.54 29.33
C LEU A 97 0.48 -6.92 28.06
N THR A 98 1.27 -6.76 26.99
CA THR A 98 0.88 -5.93 25.83
C THR A 98 0.46 -4.51 26.26
N LEU A 99 1.27 -3.91 27.15
CA LEU A 99 0.95 -2.65 27.85
C LEU A 99 0.93 -1.48 26.89
N GLN A 100 -0.17 -0.71 26.89
CA GLN A 100 -0.33 0.55 26.17
C GLN A 100 -0.14 1.75 27.07
N GLU A 101 -0.78 1.72 28.24
CA GLU A 101 -0.73 2.81 29.21
C GLU A 101 -0.71 2.26 30.63
N LEU A 102 0.08 2.88 31.51
CA LEU A 102 0.14 2.59 32.92
C LEU A 102 -0.34 3.81 33.72
N ASN A 103 -1.34 3.61 34.57
CA ASN A 103 -1.79 4.61 35.52
C ASN A 103 -1.63 4.09 36.94
N SER A 104 -0.93 4.84 37.81
CA SER A 104 -0.71 4.46 39.20
C SER A 104 -1.15 5.56 40.16
N GLN A 105 -1.76 5.17 41.26
CA GLN A 105 -2.27 6.08 42.30
C GLN A 105 -1.89 5.57 43.67
N VAL A 106 -1.31 6.44 44.49
CA VAL A 106 -1.09 6.15 45.92
C VAL A 106 -2.44 6.13 46.65
N LEU A 107 -2.66 5.12 47.47
CA LEU A 107 -3.89 4.92 48.25
C LEU A 107 -3.69 5.33 49.70
N SER A 108 -2.57 4.94 50.32
CA SER A 108 -2.26 5.28 51.72
C SER A 108 -0.77 5.09 52.01
N THR A 109 -0.27 5.79 53.02
CA THR A 109 1.11 5.73 53.49
C THR A 109 1.17 5.49 54.99
N LEU A 110 1.95 4.49 55.39
CA LEU A 110 2.31 4.24 56.80
C LEU A 110 3.80 4.49 56.97
N THR A 111 4.16 5.51 57.75
CA THR A 111 5.55 5.91 57.93
C THR A 111 6.00 5.64 59.36
N ASN A 112 7.13 4.97 59.56
CA ASN A 112 7.88 4.79 60.76
C ASN A 112 9.21 5.56 60.68
N PRO A 113 9.98 5.74 61.76
CA PRO A 113 11.20 6.57 61.75
C PRO A 113 12.28 6.16 60.71
N ALA A 114 12.35 4.89 60.34
CA ALA A 114 13.36 4.37 59.42
C ALA A 114 12.79 3.54 58.23
N SER A 115 11.47 3.30 58.21
CA SER A 115 10.80 2.52 57.17
C SER A 115 9.44 3.09 56.84
N ALA A 116 8.97 2.90 55.62
CA ALA A 116 7.60 3.27 55.25
C ALA A 116 7.00 2.19 54.35
N GLN A 117 5.67 2.09 54.39
CA GLN A 117 4.89 1.28 53.47
C GLN A 117 3.90 2.18 52.74
N VAL A 118 3.92 2.14 51.41
CA VAL A 118 3.01 2.90 50.56
C VAL A 118 2.15 1.92 49.78
N ALA A 119 0.84 1.92 50.08
CA ALA A 119 -0.13 1.18 49.28
C ALA A 119 -0.49 2.01 48.05
N TYR A 120 -0.46 1.40 46.92
CA TYR A 120 -0.79 2.04 45.65
C TYR A 120 -1.56 1.08 44.73
N ARG A 121 -2.32 1.64 43.82
CA ARG A 121 -3.05 0.94 42.78
C ARG A 121 -2.39 1.22 41.46
N SER A 122 -2.10 0.17 40.69
CA SER A 122 -1.70 0.28 39.27
C SER A 122 -2.77 -0.30 38.40
N ILE A 123 -3.04 0.41 37.30
CA ILE A 123 -4.00 0.10 36.27
C ILE A 123 -3.22 -0.03 34.99
N PHE A 124 -3.22 -1.22 34.43
CA PHE A 124 -2.53 -1.57 33.19
C PHE A 124 -3.55 -1.63 32.05
N ASP A 125 -3.56 -0.65 31.17
CA ASP A 125 -4.33 -0.67 29.93
C ASP A 125 -3.56 -1.45 28.89
N THR A 126 -4.14 -2.50 28.35
CA THR A 126 -3.46 -3.46 27.47
C THR A 126 -4.12 -3.54 26.10
N SER A 127 -3.37 -3.87 25.06
CA SER A 127 -3.92 -4.02 23.70
C SER A 127 -4.69 -5.33 23.49
N MET A 128 -4.32 -6.39 24.24
CA MET A 128 -4.88 -7.73 24.04
C MET A 128 -5.86 -8.17 25.12
N PHE A 129 -5.84 -7.54 26.28
CA PHE A 129 -6.69 -7.90 27.41
C PHE A 129 -7.54 -6.70 27.84
N GLU A 130 -8.52 -6.95 28.69
CA GLU A 130 -9.18 -5.87 29.40
C GLU A 130 -8.19 -5.22 30.39
N GLN A 131 -8.56 -4.09 30.95
CA GLN A 131 -7.79 -3.40 31.96
C GLN A 131 -7.46 -4.31 33.15
N ILE A 132 -6.18 -4.46 33.46
CA ILE A 132 -5.70 -5.23 34.62
C ILE A 132 -5.41 -4.26 35.77
N GLN A 133 -6.10 -4.41 36.89
CA GLN A 133 -5.93 -3.57 38.06
C GLN A 133 -5.34 -4.38 39.21
N ARG A 134 -4.35 -3.83 39.93
CA ARG A 134 -3.74 -4.43 41.13
C ARG A 134 -3.50 -3.38 42.22
N ASP A 135 -3.79 -3.77 43.45
CA ASP A 135 -3.40 -3.04 44.64
C ASP A 135 -2.10 -3.64 45.20
N MET A 136 -1.11 -2.81 45.43
CA MET A 136 0.27 -3.22 45.72
C MET A 136 0.81 -2.43 46.91
N ILE A 137 1.87 -2.94 47.51
CA ILE A 137 2.54 -2.28 48.66
C ILE A 137 4.02 -2.09 48.26
N MET A 138 4.47 -0.84 48.31
CA MET A 138 5.87 -0.46 48.15
C MET A 138 6.49 -0.25 49.50
N ASN A 139 7.56 -0.99 49.82
CA ASN A 139 8.33 -0.82 51.02
C ASN A 139 9.49 0.15 50.78
N LEU A 140 9.66 1.12 51.65
CA LEU A 140 10.73 2.10 51.62
C LEU A 140 11.57 2.04 52.90
N VAL A 141 12.86 2.36 52.77
CA VAL A 141 13.79 2.52 53.87
C VAL A 141 14.46 3.89 53.80
N LEU A 142 14.72 4.50 54.97
CA LEU A 142 15.40 5.79 55.04
C LEU A 142 16.92 5.58 55.04
N GLU A 143 17.58 5.92 53.92
CA GLU A 143 19.03 5.91 53.76
C GLU A 143 19.54 7.35 53.55
N ASP A 144 20.51 7.78 54.33
CA ASP A 144 21.12 9.12 54.18
C ASP A 144 20.07 10.27 54.10
N ASN A 145 19.05 10.20 54.97
CA ASN A 145 17.93 11.15 55.02
C ASN A 145 17.08 11.22 53.73
N THR A 146 17.10 10.16 52.91
CA THR A 146 16.33 10.02 51.69
C THR A 146 15.60 8.68 51.69
N TRP A 147 14.30 8.71 51.34
CA TRP A 147 13.54 7.47 51.17
C TRP A 147 13.99 6.72 49.93
N ARG A 148 14.34 5.43 50.10
CA ARG A 148 14.76 4.52 49.06
C ARG A 148 13.80 3.34 48.93
N ILE A 149 13.56 2.89 47.72
CA ILE A 149 12.64 1.81 47.43
C ILE A 149 13.33 0.46 47.66
N LEU A 150 12.73 -0.39 48.50
CA LEU A 150 13.10 -1.81 48.58
C LEU A 150 12.42 -2.55 47.46
N TRP A 151 13.17 -2.69 46.37
CA TRP A 151 12.62 -3.22 45.12
C TRP A 151 12.60 -4.75 45.12
N GLU A 152 11.50 -5.31 44.62
CA GLU A 152 11.28 -6.71 44.24
C GLU A 152 10.37 -6.81 43.02
N ASP A 153 10.36 -7.97 42.31
CA ASP A 153 9.52 -8.20 41.14
C ASP A 153 8.01 -7.96 41.42
N GLY A 154 7.58 -8.16 42.66
CA GLY A 154 6.21 -7.89 43.12
C GLY A 154 5.77 -6.42 43.02
N LEU A 155 6.70 -5.47 42.85
CA LEU A 155 6.37 -4.07 42.58
C LEU A 155 5.96 -3.84 41.11
N ILE A 156 6.18 -4.79 40.21
CA ILE A 156 5.64 -4.77 38.84
C ILE A 156 4.22 -5.35 38.86
N LEU A 157 4.08 -6.56 39.42
CA LEU A 157 2.83 -7.26 39.68
C LEU A 157 3.02 -8.17 40.88
N PRO A 158 2.07 -8.25 41.86
CA PRO A 158 2.21 -9.09 43.04
C PRO A 158 2.53 -10.57 42.70
N GLU A 159 1.98 -11.05 41.62
CA GLU A 159 2.14 -12.42 41.15
C GLU A 159 3.56 -12.77 40.69
N LEU A 160 4.42 -11.76 40.43
CA LEU A 160 5.81 -11.93 40.05
C LEU A 160 6.76 -12.15 41.26
N SER A 161 6.27 -11.96 42.48
CA SER A 161 7.06 -12.23 43.68
C SER A 161 7.61 -13.64 43.68
N GLY A 162 8.84 -13.81 44.19
CA GLY A 162 9.52 -15.11 44.24
C GLY A 162 10.21 -15.53 42.94
N GLY A 163 10.39 -14.63 41.98
CA GLY A 163 11.08 -14.86 40.72
C GLY A 163 10.20 -15.42 39.63
N ASN A 164 8.88 -15.38 39.82
CA ASN A 164 7.93 -15.72 38.76
C ASN A 164 8.04 -14.77 37.55
N ARG A 165 7.53 -15.20 36.42
CA ARG A 165 7.52 -14.41 35.17
C ARG A 165 6.15 -14.47 34.51
N LEU A 166 5.87 -13.50 33.66
CA LEU A 166 4.74 -13.58 32.74
C LEU A 166 5.12 -14.42 31.53
N ALA A 167 4.16 -15.23 31.07
CA ALA A 167 4.23 -15.98 29.84
C ALA A 167 2.96 -15.70 29.02
N LEU A 168 3.14 -15.09 27.85
CA LEU A 168 2.07 -14.79 26.92
C LEU A 168 2.01 -15.88 25.84
N ASP A 169 0.89 -16.59 25.80
CA ASP A 169 0.55 -17.54 24.73
C ASP A 169 -0.40 -16.86 23.74
N ILE A 170 0.02 -16.75 22.48
CA ILE A 170 -0.71 -16.04 21.44
C ILE A 170 -1.18 -17.04 20.39
N LYS A 171 -2.47 -17.01 20.09
CA LYS A 171 -3.10 -17.75 19.00
C LYS A 171 -3.41 -16.79 17.86
N SER A 172 -2.57 -16.79 16.85
CA SER A 172 -2.79 -15.97 15.66
C SER A 172 -3.77 -16.68 14.71
N PRO A 173 -4.83 -16.02 14.23
CA PRO A 173 -5.64 -16.55 13.16
C PRO A 173 -4.83 -16.60 11.85
N SER A 174 -5.27 -17.40 10.89
CA SER A 174 -4.74 -17.33 9.52
C SER A 174 -5.05 -15.98 8.93
N ARG A 175 -4.10 -15.41 8.18
CA ARG A 175 -4.27 -14.11 7.50
C ARG A 175 -5.37 -14.19 6.45
N GLY A 176 -6.27 -13.20 6.43
CA GLY A 176 -7.39 -13.11 5.48
C GLY A 176 -6.91 -13.00 4.03
N SER A 177 -7.75 -13.40 3.10
CA SER A 177 -7.44 -13.34 1.67
C SER A 177 -7.70 -11.96 1.09
N ILE A 178 -6.90 -11.57 0.10
CA ILE A 178 -7.19 -10.47 -0.81
C ILE A 178 -7.70 -11.09 -2.11
N LYS A 179 -8.87 -10.67 -2.55
CA LYS A 179 -9.58 -11.23 -3.70
C LYS A 179 -9.87 -10.15 -4.73
N ASP A 180 -9.99 -10.55 -5.97
CA ASP A 180 -10.49 -9.68 -7.03
C ASP A 180 -12.01 -9.43 -6.87
N ILE A 181 -12.59 -8.65 -7.76
CA ILE A 181 -14.03 -8.33 -7.75
C ILE A 181 -14.91 -9.57 -7.94
N ASN A 182 -14.41 -10.62 -8.59
CA ASN A 182 -15.09 -11.88 -8.89
C ASN A 182 -14.87 -12.95 -7.79
N GLY A 183 -14.04 -12.67 -6.78
CA GLY A 183 -13.71 -13.57 -5.68
C GLY A 183 -12.50 -14.47 -5.92
N THR A 184 -11.75 -14.27 -7.01
CA THR A 184 -10.48 -14.95 -7.28
C THR A 184 -9.41 -14.45 -6.31
N ASN A 185 -8.62 -15.36 -5.74
CA ASN A 185 -7.57 -14.98 -4.80
C ASN A 185 -6.40 -14.26 -5.52
N LEU A 186 -6.08 -13.05 -5.09
CA LEU A 186 -4.86 -12.31 -5.44
C LEU A 186 -3.75 -12.55 -4.40
N ALA A 187 -4.15 -12.82 -3.15
CA ALA A 187 -3.26 -13.24 -2.07
C ALA A 187 -4.03 -14.10 -1.07
N SER A 188 -3.47 -15.24 -0.68
CA SER A 188 -4.08 -16.16 0.31
C SER A 188 -3.02 -16.87 1.14
N GLN A 189 -3.40 -17.34 2.33
CA GLN A 189 -2.55 -18.25 3.09
C GLN A 189 -2.70 -19.65 2.48
N ALA A 190 -1.60 -20.28 2.07
CA ALA A 190 -1.63 -21.56 1.40
C ALA A 190 -0.35 -22.37 1.62
N ASP A 191 -0.46 -23.67 1.40
CA ASP A 191 0.70 -24.53 1.22
C ASP A 191 1.14 -24.43 -0.24
N ALA A 192 2.36 -23.99 -0.46
CA ALA A 192 2.96 -23.73 -1.75
C ALA A 192 4.22 -24.57 -1.97
N VAL A 193 4.66 -24.64 -3.20
CA VAL A 193 5.85 -25.36 -3.61
C VAL A 193 6.73 -24.45 -4.44
N ALA A 194 7.96 -24.23 -4.01
CA ALA A 194 9.00 -23.62 -4.81
C ALA A 194 9.51 -24.66 -5.84
N ILE A 195 9.45 -24.27 -7.11
CA ILE A 195 9.79 -25.12 -8.25
C ILE A 195 11.08 -24.63 -8.87
N GLY A 196 12.00 -25.54 -9.06
CA GLY A 196 13.27 -25.27 -9.74
C GLY A 196 13.78 -26.47 -10.50
N ILE A 197 14.86 -26.29 -11.24
CA ILE A 197 15.46 -27.31 -12.08
C ILE A 197 16.97 -27.42 -11.80
N ILE A 198 17.49 -28.64 -11.78
CA ILE A 198 18.93 -28.92 -11.68
C ILE A 198 19.42 -29.37 -13.04
N PRO A 199 20.12 -28.50 -13.82
CA PRO A 199 20.47 -28.78 -15.22
C PRO A 199 21.26 -30.08 -15.39
N SER A 200 22.20 -30.38 -14.50
CA SER A 200 23.03 -31.59 -14.54
C SER A 200 22.26 -32.91 -14.34
N GLN A 201 21.02 -32.83 -13.81
CA GLN A 201 20.15 -33.97 -13.57
C GLN A 201 19.04 -34.12 -14.61
N VAL A 202 18.95 -33.19 -15.57
CA VAL A 202 17.96 -33.23 -16.66
C VAL A 202 18.37 -34.31 -17.64
N PRO A 203 17.52 -35.34 -17.89
CA PRO A 203 17.82 -36.36 -18.87
C PRO A 203 17.91 -35.78 -20.28
N ASN A 204 18.83 -36.33 -21.08
CA ASN A 204 19.05 -35.85 -22.45
C ASN A 204 17.75 -35.79 -23.26
N GLY A 205 17.47 -34.61 -23.86
CA GLY A 205 16.27 -34.38 -24.66
C GLY A 205 14.98 -34.10 -23.90
N GLN A 206 14.99 -34.08 -22.55
CA GLN A 206 13.78 -33.86 -21.74
C GLN A 206 13.64 -32.42 -21.22
N ALA A 207 14.63 -31.55 -21.42
CA ALA A 207 14.58 -30.17 -20.91
C ALA A 207 13.29 -29.44 -21.31
N GLY A 208 12.96 -29.45 -22.61
CA GLY A 208 11.75 -28.75 -23.10
C GLY A 208 10.44 -29.27 -22.48
N PHE A 209 10.35 -30.57 -22.21
CA PHE A 209 9.19 -31.12 -21.51
C PHE A 209 9.12 -30.65 -20.05
N LEU A 210 10.23 -30.70 -19.31
CA LEU A 210 10.27 -30.28 -17.89
C LEU A 210 9.99 -28.80 -17.75
N LEU A 211 10.56 -27.94 -18.63
CA LEU A 211 10.32 -26.50 -18.63
C LEU A 211 8.86 -26.18 -18.96
N SER A 212 8.23 -26.93 -19.88
CA SER A 212 6.79 -26.76 -20.17
C SER A 212 5.90 -27.14 -18.99
N GLN A 213 6.27 -28.17 -18.23
CA GLN A 213 5.53 -28.54 -17.00
C GLN A 213 5.73 -27.48 -15.90
N ALA A 214 6.95 -26.98 -15.73
CA ALA A 214 7.23 -25.89 -14.80
C ALA A 214 6.41 -24.63 -15.16
N ALA A 215 6.40 -24.24 -16.44
CA ALA A 215 5.58 -23.13 -16.92
C ALA A 215 4.09 -23.32 -16.64
N SER A 216 3.56 -24.51 -16.91
CA SER A 216 2.14 -24.85 -16.65
C SER A 216 1.77 -24.81 -15.16
N LEU A 217 2.68 -25.20 -14.28
CA LEU A 217 2.44 -25.20 -12.82
C LEU A 217 2.51 -23.80 -12.22
N THR A 218 3.49 -23.01 -12.68
CA THR A 218 3.77 -21.67 -12.11
C THR A 218 2.92 -20.56 -12.71
N GLY A 219 2.25 -20.82 -13.85
CA GLY A 219 1.58 -19.79 -14.64
C GLY A 219 2.54 -18.84 -15.39
N ILE A 220 3.85 -19.06 -15.26
CA ILE A 220 4.86 -18.26 -15.95
C ILE A 220 4.93 -18.69 -17.42
N ASP A 221 5.00 -17.71 -18.33
CA ASP A 221 5.13 -17.97 -19.76
C ASP A 221 6.36 -18.84 -20.08
N LEU A 222 6.17 -19.83 -20.97
CA LEU A 222 7.21 -20.80 -21.31
C LEU A 222 8.48 -20.14 -21.87
N ARG A 223 8.35 -19.03 -22.60
CA ARG A 223 9.52 -18.30 -23.10
C ARG A 223 10.32 -17.68 -21.95
N THR A 224 9.64 -17.11 -20.97
CA THR A 224 10.28 -16.58 -19.76
C THR A 224 11.00 -17.69 -19.00
N VAL A 225 10.36 -18.85 -18.82
CA VAL A 225 10.98 -20.03 -18.21
C VAL A 225 12.22 -20.51 -18.99
N ASN A 226 12.13 -20.55 -20.32
CA ASN A 226 13.27 -20.88 -21.19
C ASN A 226 14.41 -19.86 -21.04
N ASN A 227 14.10 -18.56 -21.06
CA ASN A 227 15.11 -17.51 -20.88
C ASN A 227 15.81 -17.60 -19.52
N ILE A 228 15.06 -17.87 -18.42
CA ILE A 228 15.64 -18.11 -17.10
C ILE A 228 16.59 -19.32 -17.15
N PHE A 229 16.14 -20.42 -17.73
CA PHE A 229 16.93 -21.64 -17.84
C PHE A 229 18.21 -21.46 -18.66
N GLU A 230 18.14 -20.78 -19.80
CA GLU A 230 19.30 -20.50 -20.64
C GLU A 230 20.29 -19.54 -19.98
N ARG A 231 19.80 -18.49 -19.33
CA ARG A 231 20.63 -17.50 -18.62
C ARG A 231 21.43 -18.16 -17.48
N ASP A 232 20.76 -19.01 -16.69
CA ASP A 232 21.30 -19.57 -15.45
C ASP A 232 21.75 -21.02 -15.61
N PHE A 233 21.95 -21.48 -16.84
CA PHE A 233 22.24 -22.89 -17.18
C PHE A 233 23.46 -23.49 -16.45
N ASN A 234 24.43 -22.67 -16.06
CA ASN A 234 25.62 -23.10 -15.36
C ASN A 234 25.44 -23.23 -13.82
N GLU A 235 24.29 -22.80 -13.31
CA GLU A 235 23.99 -22.91 -11.89
C GLU A 235 23.63 -24.34 -11.51
N TRP A 236 23.91 -24.70 -10.26
CA TRP A 236 23.56 -26.05 -9.78
C TRP A 236 22.06 -26.22 -9.56
N TYR A 237 21.34 -25.14 -9.31
CA TYR A 237 19.88 -25.06 -9.16
C TYR A 237 19.38 -23.77 -9.80
N ILE A 238 18.39 -23.88 -10.66
CA ILE A 238 17.75 -22.73 -11.30
C ILE A 238 16.35 -22.61 -10.73
N ALA A 239 16.07 -21.51 -10.03
CA ALA A 239 14.76 -21.20 -9.50
C ALA A 239 13.82 -20.75 -10.63
N ILE A 240 12.68 -21.42 -10.80
CA ILE A 240 11.70 -21.10 -11.88
C ILE A 240 10.56 -20.25 -11.34
N GLY A 241 9.82 -20.75 -10.34
CA GLY A 241 8.66 -20.07 -9.77
C GLY A 241 7.96 -20.92 -8.72
N GLU A 242 6.73 -20.57 -8.38
CA GLU A 242 5.94 -21.20 -7.32
C GLU A 242 4.58 -21.71 -7.83
N ALA A 243 4.07 -22.71 -7.16
CA ALA A 243 2.71 -23.23 -7.39
C ALA A 243 2.05 -23.65 -6.08
N LEU A 244 0.74 -23.77 -6.09
CA LEU A 244 0.00 -24.40 -4.98
C LEU A 244 0.39 -25.87 -4.86
N LEU A 245 0.54 -26.36 -3.62
CA LEU A 245 0.84 -27.78 -3.35
C LEU A 245 -0.18 -28.72 -4.02
N GLN A 246 -1.46 -28.35 -3.99
CA GLN A 246 -2.52 -29.15 -4.62
C GLN A 246 -2.30 -29.30 -6.15
N SER A 247 -1.92 -28.21 -6.83
CA SER A 247 -1.67 -28.24 -8.28
C SER A 247 -0.48 -29.13 -8.63
N VAL A 248 0.55 -29.14 -7.80
CA VAL A 248 1.72 -30.02 -7.95
C VAL A 248 1.30 -31.47 -7.74
N GLN A 249 0.53 -31.77 -6.70
CA GLN A 249 0.02 -33.12 -6.40
C GLN A 249 -0.87 -33.64 -7.54
N ASP A 250 -1.75 -32.79 -8.09
CA ASP A 250 -2.60 -33.16 -9.23
C ASP A 250 -1.77 -33.48 -10.48
N LEU A 251 -0.73 -32.70 -10.74
CA LEU A 251 0.20 -32.96 -11.86
C LEU A 251 0.98 -34.26 -11.63
N GLN A 252 1.49 -34.48 -10.42
CA GLN A 252 2.20 -35.70 -10.06
C GLN A 252 1.30 -36.93 -10.16
N GLY A 253 0.02 -36.80 -9.82
CA GLY A 253 -1.00 -37.84 -10.01
C GLY A 253 -1.20 -38.23 -11.49
N ARG A 254 -1.13 -37.24 -12.40
CA ARG A 254 -1.22 -37.46 -13.84
C ARG A 254 0.07 -38.00 -14.47
N TYR A 255 1.21 -37.56 -13.95
CA TYR A 255 2.55 -37.88 -14.46
C TYR A 255 3.45 -38.39 -13.32
N PRO A 256 3.28 -39.63 -12.85
CA PRO A 256 4.11 -40.17 -11.76
C PRO A 256 5.61 -40.18 -12.06
N SER A 257 6.00 -40.15 -13.36
CA SER A 257 7.39 -40.03 -13.78
C SER A 257 8.05 -38.69 -13.44
N LEU A 258 7.27 -37.63 -13.20
CA LEU A 258 7.81 -36.33 -12.78
C LEU A 258 8.36 -36.37 -11.36
N ILE A 259 7.75 -37.16 -10.46
CA ILE A 259 8.20 -37.35 -9.09
C ILE A 259 9.61 -37.94 -9.04
N ASN A 260 9.90 -38.85 -9.98
CA ASN A 260 11.15 -39.58 -10.07
C ASN A 260 12.14 -38.91 -11.04
N ASN A 261 11.77 -37.78 -11.64
CA ASN A 261 12.63 -37.08 -12.58
C ASN A 261 13.51 -36.10 -11.82
N ALA A 262 14.74 -36.50 -11.57
CA ALA A 262 15.68 -35.79 -10.74
C ALA A 262 15.97 -34.33 -11.20
N GLY A 263 15.65 -33.99 -12.45
CA GLY A 263 15.89 -32.63 -12.98
C GLY A 263 14.97 -31.56 -12.41
N LEU A 264 13.69 -31.86 -12.15
CA LEU A 264 12.74 -30.91 -11.59
C LEU A 264 12.63 -31.11 -10.08
N GLN A 265 12.76 -30.02 -9.34
CA GLN A 265 12.77 -30.03 -7.87
C GLN A 265 11.53 -29.32 -7.31
N PHE A 266 10.97 -29.87 -6.23
CA PHE A 266 9.82 -29.36 -5.53
C PHE A 266 10.18 -29.16 -4.04
N ARG A 267 9.99 -27.94 -3.51
CA ARG A 267 10.27 -27.60 -2.11
C ARG A 267 9.03 -26.99 -1.49
N GLU A 268 8.35 -27.76 -0.64
CA GLU A 268 7.12 -27.34 0.03
C GLU A 268 7.41 -26.29 1.10
N TYR A 269 6.52 -25.31 1.23
CA TYR A 269 6.50 -24.33 2.30
C TYR A 269 5.07 -23.82 2.52
N SER A 270 4.77 -23.34 3.72
CA SER A 270 3.47 -22.74 4.02
C SER A 270 3.66 -21.24 4.24
N SER A 271 2.97 -20.43 3.48
CA SER A 271 3.16 -18.99 3.49
C SER A 271 1.99 -18.21 2.89
N ARG A 272 2.16 -16.88 2.87
CA ARG A 272 1.36 -16.00 2.02
C ARG A 272 1.70 -16.30 0.57
N TYR A 273 0.73 -16.73 -0.20
CA TYR A 273 0.88 -17.11 -1.59
C TYR A 273 0.20 -16.11 -2.52
N TYR A 274 0.91 -15.72 -3.57
CA TYR A 274 0.47 -14.81 -4.62
C TYR A 274 0.48 -15.59 -5.94
N PRO A 275 -0.70 -15.84 -6.56
CA PRO A 275 -0.79 -16.64 -7.78
C PRO A 275 -0.02 -16.03 -8.96
N GLU A 276 0.41 -16.88 -9.88
CA GLU A 276 1.01 -16.51 -11.17
C GLU A 276 2.23 -15.56 -11.09
N GLY A 277 3.04 -15.68 -10.03
CA GLY A 277 4.17 -14.76 -9.82
C GLY A 277 3.77 -13.34 -9.40
N GLY A 278 2.51 -13.16 -9.00
CA GLY A 278 1.96 -11.89 -8.51
C GLY A 278 1.09 -11.15 -9.50
N ILE A 279 -0.22 -11.19 -9.26
CA ILE A 279 -1.20 -10.34 -9.96
C ILE A 279 -1.30 -9.01 -9.21
N ALA A 280 -1.12 -7.88 -9.91
CA ALA A 280 -1.12 -6.54 -9.34
C ALA A 280 -0.18 -6.35 -8.13
N PRO A 281 1.11 -6.74 -8.18
CA PRO A 281 1.96 -6.78 -6.98
C PRO A 281 2.13 -5.41 -6.32
N HIS A 282 2.08 -4.32 -7.08
CA HIS A 282 2.18 -2.96 -6.54
C HIS A 282 0.90 -2.49 -5.85
N ALA A 283 -0.28 -2.97 -6.27
CA ALA A 283 -1.56 -2.67 -5.64
C ALA A 283 -1.84 -3.61 -4.46
N VAL A 284 -1.68 -4.92 -4.66
CA VAL A 284 -1.85 -5.93 -3.60
C VAL A 284 -0.83 -5.76 -2.49
N GLY A 285 0.41 -5.46 -2.85
CA GLY A 285 1.51 -5.36 -1.90
C GLY A 285 2.05 -6.72 -1.46
N TYR A 286 2.82 -6.74 -0.39
CA TYR A 286 3.48 -7.93 0.12
C TYR A 286 3.66 -7.87 1.63
N THR A 287 3.96 -9.02 2.23
CA THR A 287 4.26 -9.13 3.66
C THR A 287 5.76 -9.31 3.89
N LEU A 288 6.26 -8.71 4.98
CA LEU A 288 7.64 -8.89 5.46
C LEU A 288 7.66 -9.20 6.96
N SER A 289 8.78 -9.72 7.45
CA SER A 289 9.05 -9.79 8.88
C SER A 289 9.06 -8.39 9.49
N ILE A 290 8.62 -8.28 10.74
CA ILE A 290 8.63 -7.01 11.46
C ILE A 290 10.06 -6.46 11.55
N PRO A 291 10.32 -5.22 11.13
CA PRO A 291 11.63 -4.59 11.29
C PRO A 291 12.07 -4.54 12.75
N ALA A 292 13.38 -4.69 13.00
CA ALA A 292 13.90 -4.73 14.36
C ALA A 292 13.56 -3.47 15.18
N GLU A 293 13.52 -2.31 14.52
CA GLU A 293 13.20 -1.02 15.12
C GLU A 293 11.73 -0.91 15.56
N GLN A 294 10.84 -1.68 14.95
CA GLN A 294 9.39 -1.67 15.24
C GLN A 294 8.98 -2.88 16.09
N LEU A 295 9.89 -3.80 16.39
CA LEU A 295 9.56 -5.07 17.04
C LEU A 295 8.89 -4.85 18.42
N GLU A 296 9.40 -3.94 19.23
CA GLU A 296 8.84 -3.63 20.56
C GLU A 296 7.40 -3.10 20.46
N GLU A 297 7.13 -2.21 19.48
CA GLU A 297 5.79 -1.68 19.24
C GLU A 297 4.80 -2.79 18.85
N TYR A 298 5.19 -3.65 17.87
CA TYR A 298 4.34 -4.75 17.45
C TYR A 298 4.16 -5.82 18.51
N GLN A 299 5.15 -6.06 19.37
CA GLN A 299 5.01 -6.94 20.56
C GLN A 299 3.94 -6.42 21.49
N ARG A 300 3.92 -5.11 21.76
CA ARG A 300 2.85 -4.46 22.56
C ARG A 300 1.47 -4.58 21.89
N LEU A 301 1.40 -4.73 20.56
CA LEU A 301 0.18 -5.04 19.82
C LEU A 301 -0.13 -6.55 19.77
N GLY A 302 0.66 -7.39 20.44
CA GLY A 302 0.46 -8.82 20.52
C GLY A 302 0.97 -9.62 19.32
N TYR A 303 1.90 -9.06 18.53
CA TYR A 303 2.57 -9.81 17.47
C TYR A 303 3.73 -10.64 18.02
N PRO A 304 3.84 -11.94 17.66
CA PRO A 304 5.02 -12.72 18.00
C PRO A 304 6.25 -12.25 17.21
N ASN A 305 7.44 -12.51 17.74
CA ASN A 305 8.72 -12.01 17.18
C ASN A 305 8.98 -12.43 15.73
N ASN A 306 8.39 -13.53 15.29
CA ASN A 306 8.53 -14.06 13.92
C ASN A 306 7.32 -13.76 13.04
N ALA A 307 6.43 -12.86 13.48
CA ALA A 307 5.26 -12.49 12.69
C ALA A 307 5.66 -11.72 11.43
N LYS A 308 4.83 -11.88 10.41
CA LYS A 308 4.88 -11.07 9.19
C LYS A 308 3.73 -10.07 9.21
N ILE A 309 4.00 -8.90 8.70
CA ILE A 309 3.06 -7.78 8.57
C ILE A 309 2.99 -7.31 7.13
N GLY A 310 1.91 -6.66 6.75
CA GLY A 310 1.80 -6.00 5.46
C GLY A 310 2.82 -4.86 5.32
N ALA A 311 3.68 -4.92 4.32
CA ALA A 311 4.75 -3.94 4.10
C ALA A 311 4.37 -2.86 3.09
N SER A 312 3.51 -3.17 2.12
CA SER A 312 3.04 -2.22 1.10
C SER A 312 1.64 -2.57 0.59
N GLY A 313 1.04 -1.68 -0.18
CA GLY A 313 -0.24 -1.90 -0.86
C GLY A 313 -1.38 -2.29 0.08
N LEU A 314 -2.31 -3.08 -0.46
CA LEU A 314 -3.47 -3.59 0.28
C LEU A 314 -3.09 -4.49 1.46
N GLU A 315 -1.95 -5.20 1.39
CA GLU A 315 -1.42 -5.96 2.53
C GLU A 315 -1.15 -5.06 3.73
N LYS A 316 -0.59 -3.86 3.49
CA LYS A 316 -0.31 -2.88 4.54
C LYS A 316 -1.56 -2.11 4.96
N TRP A 317 -2.30 -1.59 4.01
CA TRP A 317 -3.53 -0.84 4.27
C TRP A 317 -4.56 -1.69 5.04
N GLY A 318 -4.68 -2.95 4.67
CA GLY A 318 -5.64 -3.88 5.23
C GLY A 318 -5.14 -4.68 6.44
N GLU A 319 -3.99 -4.34 7.04
CA GLU A 319 -3.40 -5.12 8.15
C GLU A 319 -4.40 -5.38 9.28
N GLU A 320 -5.18 -4.38 9.68
CA GLU A 320 -6.16 -4.51 10.77
C GLU A 320 -7.28 -5.52 10.46
N TYR A 321 -7.64 -5.67 9.18
CA TYR A 321 -8.64 -6.63 8.71
C TYR A 321 -8.03 -8.01 8.47
N LEU A 322 -6.91 -8.04 7.74
CA LEU A 322 -6.25 -9.26 7.28
C LEU A 322 -5.57 -10.03 8.41
N ALA A 323 -5.03 -9.35 9.43
CA ALA A 323 -4.38 -10.02 10.54
C ALA A 323 -5.38 -10.71 11.50
N GLY A 324 -6.65 -10.30 11.48
CA GLY A 324 -7.64 -10.72 12.46
C GLY A 324 -7.27 -10.29 13.88
N ARG A 325 -8.10 -10.63 14.84
CA ARG A 325 -7.79 -10.37 16.26
C ARG A 325 -7.18 -11.61 16.89
N ARG A 326 -5.95 -11.48 17.37
CA ARG A 326 -5.23 -12.58 18.02
C ARG A 326 -5.90 -12.93 19.33
N GLY A 327 -6.05 -14.21 19.60
CA GLY A 327 -6.38 -14.73 20.91
C GLY A 327 -5.12 -14.80 21.77
N SER A 328 -5.28 -14.62 23.07
CA SER A 328 -4.14 -14.65 23.98
C SER A 328 -4.54 -15.19 25.34
N SER A 329 -3.59 -15.83 26.01
CA SER A 329 -3.69 -16.22 27.41
C SER A 329 -2.42 -15.76 28.13
N LEU A 330 -2.58 -14.96 29.17
CA LEU A 330 -1.48 -14.47 30.00
C LEU A 330 -1.37 -15.33 31.24
N TYR A 331 -0.25 -16.02 31.38
CA TYR A 331 0.06 -16.89 32.51
C TYR A 331 1.16 -16.29 33.38
N VAL A 332 1.10 -16.61 34.68
CA VAL A 332 2.26 -16.53 35.58
C VAL A 332 2.91 -17.90 35.60
N VAL A 333 4.20 -17.95 35.38
CA VAL A 333 5.01 -19.18 35.42
C VAL A 333 6.08 -19.04 36.50
N ASP A 334 6.35 -20.14 37.20
CA ASP A 334 7.43 -20.22 38.21
C ASP A 334 8.82 -20.26 37.51
N PRO A 335 9.92 -20.15 38.28
CA PRO A 335 11.27 -20.24 37.70
C PRO A 335 11.60 -21.54 36.98
N LYS A 336 10.75 -22.59 37.13
CA LYS A 336 10.87 -23.86 36.42
C LYS A 336 10.02 -23.92 35.15
N GLY A 337 9.27 -22.84 34.84
CA GLY A 337 8.39 -22.77 33.69
C GLY A 337 7.00 -23.42 33.90
N GLN A 338 6.65 -23.77 35.13
CA GLN A 338 5.33 -24.35 35.44
C GLN A 338 4.29 -23.23 35.62
N VAL A 339 3.10 -23.41 35.05
CA VAL A 339 2.01 -22.45 35.17
C VAL A 339 1.52 -22.40 36.63
N VAL A 340 1.62 -21.23 37.23
CA VAL A 340 1.10 -20.94 38.57
C VAL A 340 -0.37 -20.53 38.50
N THR A 341 -0.70 -19.59 37.64
CA THR A 341 -2.06 -19.09 37.42
C THR A 341 -2.21 -18.46 36.04
N ARG A 342 -3.45 -18.28 35.59
CA ARG A 342 -3.80 -17.49 34.41
C ARG A 342 -4.36 -16.14 34.87
N LEU A 343 -3.72 -15.04 34.43
CA LEU A 343 -4.12 -13.66 34.81
C LEU A 343 -5.22 -13.11 33.91
N ALA A 344 -5.14 -13.38 32.63
CA ALA A 344 -6.10 -12.88 31.63
C ALA A 344 -6.21 -13.81 30.43
N GLN A 345 -7.31 -13.70 29.71
CA GLN A 345 -7.54 -14.42 28.46
C GLN A 345 -8.40 -13.57 27.54
N ASN A 346 -8.11 -13.65 26.24
CA ASN A 346 -8.91 -13.08 25.16
C ASN A 346 -9.07 -14.12 24.05
N GLU A 347 -10.26 -14.21 23.46
CA GLU A 347 -10.51 -15.15 22.37
C GLU A 347 -10.04 -14.56 21.03
N SER A 348 -9.50 -15.42 20.16
CA SER A 348 -9.15 -15.02 18.80
C SER A 348 -10.41 -14.77 17.99
N LYS A 349 -10.37 -13.72 17.13
CA LYS A 349 -11.39 -13.54 16.10
C LYS A 349 -10.76 -13.81 14.73
N PRO A 350 -11.47 -14.50 13.83
CA PRO A 350 -10.98 -14.73 12.48
C PRO A 350 -10.61 -13.43 11.77
N SER A 351 -9.76 -13.56 10.76
CA SER A 351 -9.43 -12.46 9.86
C SER A 351 -10.58 -12.20 8.86
N SER A 352 -10.64 -10.98 8.34
CA SER A 352 -11.55 -10.57 7.28
C SER A 352 -10.90 -10.71 5.91
N ASN A 353 -11.71 -10.99 4.89
CA ASN A 353 -11.25 -10.97 3.50
C ASN A 353 -11.49 -9.57 2.90
N ILE A 354 -10.55 -9.13 2.06
CA ILE A 354 -10.68 -7.91 1.27
C ILE A 354 -11.02 -8.30 -0.16
N TYR A 355 -12.11 -7.76 -0.68
CA TYR A 355 -12.47 -7.84 -2.09
C TYR A 355 -12.07 -6.52 -2.75
N THR A 356 -11.26 -6.62 -3.78
CA THR A 356 -10.78 -5.45 -4.51
C THR A 356 -11.72 -5.08 -5.64
N THR A 357 -11.52 -3.91 -6.22
CA THR A 357 -12.16 -3.50 -7.47
C THR A 357 -11.44 -4.07 -8.70
N LEU A 358 -10.24 -4.65 -8.52
CA LEU A 358 -9.47 -5.25 -9.59
C LEU A 358 -10.19 -6.46 -10.19
N ASP A 359 -10.09 -6.62 -11.49
CA ASP A 359 -10.42 -7.84 -12.21
C ASP A 359 -9.12 -8.59 -12.52
N ALA A 360 -8.96 -9.79 -11.98
CA ALA A 360 -7.70 -10.54 -12.06
C ALA A 360 -7.29 -10.88 -13.49
N ASP A 361 -8.24 -11.27 -14.34
CA ASP A 361 -7.97 -11.64 -15.73
C ASP A 361 -7.56 -10.42 -16.55
N LEU A 362 -8.30 -9.31 -16.41
CA LEU A 362 -7.92 -8.03 -17.03
C LEU A 362 -6.57 -7.56 -16.54
N GLN A 363 -6.32 -7.60 -15.24
CA GLN A 363 -5.06 -7.17 -14.63
C GLN A 363 -3.87 -7.96 -15.17
N ALA A 364 -3.98 -9.28 -15.26
CA ALA A 364 -2.93 -10.14 -15.78
C ALA A 364 -2.58 -9.77 -17.23
N GLU A 365 -3.59 -9.56 -18.08
CA GLU A 365 -3.37 -9.16 -19.47
C GLU A 365 -2.80 -7.73 -19.60
N VAL A 366 -3.24 -6.80 -18.75
CA VAL A 366 -2.68 -5.44 -18.70
C VAL A 366 -1.20 -5.47 -18.31
N GLN A 367 -0.82 -6.28 -17.30
CA GLN A 367 0.59 -6.46 -16.93
C GLN A 367 1.41 -7.01 -18.11
N ARG A 368 0.91 -8.06 -18.76
CA ARG A 368 1.58 -8.69 -19.91
C ARG A 368 1.73 -7.73 -21.09
N SER A 369 0.73 -6.87 -21.34
CA SER A 369 0.76 -5.93 -22.47
C SER A 369 1.85 -4.87 -22.36
N ILE A 370 2.30 -4.55 -21.13
CA ILE A 370 3.37 -3.57 -20.86
C ILE A 370 4.71 -4.24 -20.50
N ASP A 371 4.73 -5.56 -20.39
CA ASP A 371 5.97 -6.30 -20.11
C ASP A 371 7.02 -6.03 -21.18
N GLY A 372 8.27 -5.84 -20.74
CA GLY A 372 9.39 -5.45 -21.62
C GLY A 372 9.56 -3.93 -21.80
N PHE A 373 8.63 -3.10 -21.30
CA PHE A 373 8.78 -1.65 -21.19
C PHE A 373 8.92 -1.24 -19.72
N LYS A 374 9.56 -0.10 -19.45
CA LYS A 374 9.39 0.60 -18.20
C LYS A 374 8.19 1.52 -18.32
N GLY A 375 7.26 1.46 -17.37
CA GLY A 375 6.07 2.30 -17.47
C GLY A 375 4.90 1.79 -16.65
N SER A 376 3.70 2.22 -17.04
CA SER A 376 2.47 1.87 -16.31
C SER A 376 1.25 1.92 -17.22
N ALA A 377 0.26 1.08 -16.88
CA ALA A 377 -1.09 1.15 -17.44
C ALA A 377 -2.10 1.11 -16.30
N VAL A 378 -3.05 2.06 -16.31
CA VAL A 378 -4.13 2.18 -15.32
C VAL A 378 -5.46 2.14 -16.03
N VAL A 379 -6.38 1.30 -15.54
CA VAL A 379 -7.75 1.17 -16.04
C VAL A 379 -8.71 1.50 -14.90
N ILE A 380 -9.57 2.51 -15.11
CA ILE A 380 -10.56 2.98 -14.14
C ILE A 380 -11.95 2.81 -14.74
N GLU A 381 -12.92 2.34 -13.96
CA GLU A 381 -14.34 2.45 -14.29
C GLU A 381 -14.71 3.94 -14.34
N ARG A 382 -15.08 4.41 -15.55
CA ARG A 382 -15.21 5.83 -15.88
C ARG A 382 -16.14 6.63 -14.94
N ASP A 383 -17.25 6.01 -14.53
CA ASP A 383 -18.36 6.69 -13.87
C ASP A 383 -18.37 6.52 -12.34
N THR A 384 -17.37 5.82 -11.76
CA THR A 384 -17.32 5.53 -10.32
C THR A 384 -15.97 5.73 -9.65
N GLY A 385 -14.87 5.66 -10.41
CA GLY A 385 -13.51 5.72 -9.88
C GLY A 385 -12.96 4.37 -9.37
N ARG A 386 -13.66 3.24 -9.60
CA ARG A 386 -13.11 1.89 -9.34
C ARG A 386 -11.90 1.64 -10.22
N ILE A 387 -10.80 1.19 -9.65
CA ILE A 387 -9.62 0.78 -10.42
C ILE A 387 -9.79 -0.70 -10.78
N LEU A 388 -9.97 -0.99 -12.06
CA LEU A 388 -10.16 -2.34 -12.58
C LEU A 388 -8.83 -3.03 -12.85
N ALA A 389 -7.80 -2.26 -13.23
CA ALA A 389 -6.44 -2.75 -13.36
C ALA A 389 -5.42 -1.63 -13.10
N MET A 390 -4.29 -1.98 -12.47
CA MET A 390 -3.17 -1.08 -12.20
C MET A 390 -1.87 -1.85 -12.37
N ALA A 391 -1.22 -1.69 -13.51
CA ALA A 391 0.05 -2.34 -13.82
C ALA A 391 1.21 -1.35 -13.77
N SER A 392 2.31 -1.76 -13.16
CA SER A 392 3.60 -1.08 -13.17
C SER A 392 4.67 -2.05 -13.66
N SER A 393 5.52 -1.62 -14.58
CA SER A 393 6.58 -2.43 -15.19
C SER A 393 7.93 -1.70 -15.07
N PRO A 394 9.04 -2.41 -14.76
CA PRO A 394 9.10 -3.83 -14.42
C PRO A 394 8.28 -4.19 -13.20
N SER A 395 7.77 -5.42 -13.20
CA SER A 395 7.04 -6.00 -12.08
C SER A 395 7.94 -6.92 -11.25
N PHE A 396 7.41 -7.52 -10.18
CA PHE A 396 8.14 -8.45 -9.33
C PHE A 396 7.20 -9.54 -8.79
N ASP A 397 7.78 -10.69 -8.44
CA ASP A 397 7.08 -11.78 -7.80
C ASP A 397 7.16 -11.62 -6.27
N GLN A 398 6.01 -11.38 -5.61
CA GLN A 398 5.93 -11.20 -4.16
C GLN A 398 6.34 -12.47 -3.39
N ASN A 399 6.14 -13.67 -3.97
CA ASN A 399 6.50 -14.93 -3.33
C ASN A 399 8.01 -15.01 -3.03
N LEU A 400 8.84 -14.33 -3.82
CA LEU A 400 10.30 -14.28 -3.63
C LEU A 400 10.72 -13.42 -2.44
N LEU A 401 9.82 -12.64 -1.85
CA LEU A 401 10.09 -11.85 -0.65
C LEU A 401 9.91 -12.65 0.63
N ASP A 402 9.35 -13.87 0.55
CA ASP A 402 9.19 -14.76 1.69
C ASP A 402 10.46 -15.58 1.96
N PRO A 403 11.12 -15.44 3.14
CA PRO A 403 12.29 -16.25 3.48
C PRO A 403 12.01 -17.77 3.56
N GLY A 404 10.74 -18.17 3.73
CA GLY A 404 10.33 -19.58 3.69
C GLY A 404 10.33 -20.17 2.29
N ASN A 405 10.29 -19.33 1.27
CA ASN A 405 10.36 -19.75 -0.12
C ASN A 405 11.82 -20.07 -0.51
N TYR A 406 12.09 -21.30 -0.91
CA TYR A 406 13.44 -21.74 -1.29
C TYR A 406 14.01 -20.93 -2.48
N ASN A 407 13.17 -20.50 -3.41
CA ASN A 407 13.59 -19.70 -4.58
C ASN A 407 14.02 -18.27 -4.20
N SER A 408 13.59 -17.75 -3.04
CA SER A 408 13.95 -16.42 -2.54
C SER A 408 15.48 -16.22 -2.49
N ILE A 409 16.22 -17.21 -2.02
CA ILE A 409 17.70 -17.14 -1.89
C ILE A 409 18.37 -16.86 -3.23
N TYR A 410 17.79 -17.33 -4.33
CA TYR A 410 18.37 -17.23 -5.67
C TYR A 410 17.91 -15.98 -6.43
N ARG A 411 16.67 -15.53 -6.22
CA ARG A 411 16.05 -14.52 -7.07
C ARG A 411 15.66 -13.21 -6.37
N GLN A 412 15.68 -13.17 -5.05
CA GLN A 412 15.35 -11.93 -4.30
C GLN A 412 16.23 -10.74 -4.70
N GLY A 413 17.49 -10.99 -5.08
CA GLY A 413 18.41 -9.98 -5.56
C GLY A 413 17.93 -9.27 -6.85
N GLU A 414 17.15 -9.94 -7.69
CA GLU A 414 16.55 -9.36 -8.91
C GLU A 414 15.56 -8.25 -8.55
N ILE A 415 14.94 -8.31 -7.36
CA ILE A 415 14.00 -7.32 -6.87
C ILE A 415 14.73 -6.14 -6.21
N PHE A 416 15.62 -6.43 -5.24
CA PHE A 416 16.21 -5.37 -4.41
C PHE A 416 17.42 -4.68 -5.05
N ASN A 417 18.16 -5.36 -5.93
CA ASN A 417 19.39 -4.83 -6.53
C ASN A 417 19.19 -4.37 -7.98
N SER A 418 17.97 -4.47 -8.52
CA SER A 418 17.69 -4.05 -9.90
C SER A 418 17.76 -2.54 -10.04
N PRO A 419 18.54 -2.02 -11.02
CA PRO A 419 18.54 -0.59 -11.34
C PRO A 419 17.21 -0.12 -11.93
N ASP A 420 16.34 -1.05 -12.33
CA ASP A 420 15.05 -0.76 -12.94
C ASP A 420 13.93 -0.53 -11.92
N LEU A 421 14.26 -0.65 -10.61
CA LEU A 421 13.35 -0.37 -9.49
C LEU A 421 11.99 -1.08 -9.60
N PRO A 422 11.95 -2.41 -9.60
CA PRO A 422 10.69 -3.16 -9.78
C PRO A 422 9.69 -2.95 -8.64
N LEU A 423 10.14 -2.56 -7.43
CA LEU A 423 9.24 -2.25 -6.31
C LEU A 423 8.52 -0.90 -6.45
N LEU A 424 8.96 -0.04 -7.36
CA LEU A 424 8.37 1.28 -7.56
C LEU A 424 7.02 1.16 -8.28
N ASN A 425 5.94 1.60 -7.63
CA ASN A 425 4.64 1.68 -8.28
C ASN A 425 4.59 2.88 -9.24
N ARG A 426 4.94 2.65 -10.50
CA ARG A 426 4.96 3.69 -11.52
C ARG A 426 3.58 4.27 -11.82
N ALA A 427 2.51 3.55 -11.49
CA ALA A 427 1.15 4.05 -11.67
C ALA A 427 0.83 5.24 -10.75
N THR A 428 1.40 5.25 -9.54
CA THR A 428 1.04 6.21 -8.50
C THR A 428 2.21 7.01 -7.96
N GLN A 429 3.46 6.50 -8.05
CA GLN A 429 4.64 7.11 -7.43
C GLN A 429 5.63 7.70 -8.43
N SER A 430 5.47 7.44 -9.73
CA SER A 430 6.29 8.07 -10.77
C SER A 430 5.50 9.17 -11.47
N SER A 431 6.08 10.34 -11.52
CA SER A 431 5.51 11.51 -12.18
C SER A 431 6.29 11.81 -13.46
N TYR A 432 5.58 11.99 -14.54
CA TYR A 432 6.12 12.17 -15.89
C TYR A 432 5.60 13.45 -16.53
N PRO A 433 6.37 14.11 -17.42
CA PRO A 433 5.80 15.07 -18.36
C PRO A 433 4.81 14.30 -19.26
N VAL A 434 3.62 14.85 -19.48
CA VAL A 434 2.55 14.11 -20.20
C VAL A 434 2.46 14.45 -21.68
N GLY A 435 3.20 15.49 -22.10
CA GLY A 435 3.20 15.91 -23.49
C GLY A 435 1.80 16.24 -24.00
N SER A 436 1.54 15.89 -25.24
CA SER A 436 0.30 16.27 -25.92
C SER A 436 -1.01 15.75 -25.31
N VAL A 437 -0.98 14.88 -24.29
CA VAL A 437 -2.21 14.52 -23.54
C VAL A 437 -2.74 15.73 -22.77
N PHE A 438 -1.86 16.60 -22.33
CA PHE A 438 -2.23 17.86 -21.65
C PHE A 438 -3.05 18.83 -22.51
N LYS A 439 -3.00 18.70 -23.85
CA LYS A 439 -3.77 19.54 -24.76
C LYS A 439 -5.29 19.43 -24.55
N ILE A 440 -5.79 18.37 -23.91
CA ILE A 440 -7.17 18.25 -23.47
C ILE A 440 -7.50 19.40 -22.50
N ILE A 441 -6.64 19.62 -21.52
CA ILE A 441 -6.78 20.69 -20.52
C ILE A 441 -6.59 22.06 -21.17
N THR A 442 -5.62 22.18 -22.07
CA THR A 442 -5.38 23.43 -22.80
C THR A 442 -6.58 23.84 -23.67
N MET A 443 -7.23 22.86 -24.32
CA MET A 443 -8.47 23.10 -25.06
C MET A 443 -9.60 23.54 -24.12
N ALA A 444 -9.73 22.93 -22.92
CA ALA A 444 -10.71 23.35 -21.92
C ALA A 444 -10.45 24.81 -21.47
N ALA A 445 -9.20 25.16 -21.16
CA ALA A 445 -8.81 26.50 -20.80
C ALA A 445 -9.09 27.51 -21.94
N ALA A 446 -8.79 27.15 -23.18
CA ALA A 446 -9.05 27.99 -24.35
C ALA A 446 -10.56 28.31 -24.48
N LEU A 447 -11.40 27.31 -24.41
CA LEU A 447 -12.86 27.45 -24.57
C LEU A 447 -13.48 28.24 -23.39
N GLU A 448 -13.12 27.90 -22.15
CA GLU A 448 -13.66 28.57 -20.95
C GLU A 448 -13.10 29.98 -20.72
N SER A 449 -11.96 30.33 -21.34
CA SER A 449 -11.39 31.69 -21.29
C SER A 449 -12.25 32.71 -22.03
N GLY A 450 -13.05 32.25 -23.00
CA GLY A 450 -13.81 33.06 -23.92
C GLY A 450 -12.98 33.71 -25.04
N LEU A 451 -11.66 33.49 -25.08
CA LEU A 451 -10.78 33.99 -26.15
C LEU A 451 -10.90 33.17 -27.44
N PHE A 452 -11.24 31.89 -27.32
CA PHE A 452 -11.36 30.97 -28.43
C PHE A 452 -12.70 30.23 -28.39
N SER A 453 -13.18 29.86 -29.57
CA SER A 453 -14.31 28.96 -29.73
C SER A 453 -13.88 27.67 -30.42
N LYS A 454 -14.72 26.63 -30.40
CA LYS A 454 -14.48 25.37 -31.11
C LYS A 454 -14.22 25.57 -32.63
N ASP A 455 -14.77 26.64 -33.20
CA ASP A 455 -14.70 26.97 -34.61
C ASP A 455 -13.59 27.98 -34.96
N THR A 456 -12.84 28.47 -33.95
CA THR A 456 -11.69 29.37 -34.18
C THR A 456 -10.65 28.63 -34.98
N VAL A 457 -10.22 29.22 -36.11
CA VAL A 457 -9.26 28.62 -37.04
C VAL A 457 -7.86 29.20 -36.85
N TYR A 458 -6.86 28.31 -36.84
CA TYR A 458 -5.44 28.65 -36.78
C TYR A 458 -4.67 27.87 -37.85
N ASN A 459 -3.68 28.52 -38.49
CA ASN A 459 -2.82 27.85 -39.48
C ASN A 459 -1.73 27.04 -38.78
N CYS A 460 -1.82 25.71 -38.83
CA CYS A 460 -0.84 24.80 -38.29
C CYS A 460 0.31 24.58 -39.29
N GLY A 461 1.23 25.53 -39.35
CA GLY A 461 2.48 25.45 -40.12
C GLY A 461 3.51 24.52 -39.47
N HIS A 462 4.70 24.43 -40.09
CA HIS A 462 5.83 23.71 -39.52
C HIS A 462 6.47 24.49 -38.34
N GLU A 463 6.42 25.79 -38.39
CA GLU A 463 7.12 26.70 -37.48
C GLU A 463 6.14 27.56 -36.68
N PHE A 464 6.51 27.86 -35.44
CA PHE A 464 5.87 28.82 -34.56
C PHE A 464 6.92 29.88 -34.18
N THR A 465 6.66 31.11 -34.56
CA THR A 465 7.60 32.24 -34.45
C THR A 465 7.11 33.41 -33.57
N ASP A 466 5.90 33.25 -32.95
CA ASP A 466 5.26 34.30 -32.16
C ASP A 466 5.94 34.54 -30.79
N LEU A 467 6.81 33.63 -30.40
CA LEU A 467 7.66 33.81 -29.21
C LEU A 467 8.96 34.47 -29.57
N ALA A 468 9.17 35.67 -29.01
CA ALA A 468 10.31 36.55 -29.40
C ALA A 468 11.66 35.82 -29.24
N GLY A 469 12.43 35.77 -30.34
CA GLY A 469 13.80 35.26 -30.36
C GLY A 469 13.89 33.70 -30.37
N LEU A 470 12.76 32.97 -30.51
CA LEU A 470 12.75 31.54 -30.57
C LEU A 470 11.80 31.04 -31.68
N THR A 471 12.26 30.07 -32.47
CA THR A 471 11.43 29.32 -33.41
C THR A 471 11.23 27.95 -32.86
N LEU A 472 9.96 27.50 -32.72
CA LEU A 472 9.57 26.16 -32.32
C LEU A 472 9.03 25.42 -33.55
N TYR A 473 9.19 24.10 -33.57
CA TYR A 473 8.81 23.26 -34.73
C TYR A 473 7.72 22.27 -34.36
N ASP A 474 6.72 22.16 -35.23
CA ASP A 474 5.68 21.13 -35.11
C ASP A 474 6.27 19.73 -35.37
N TRP A 475 5.61 18.70 -34.85
CA TRP A 475 5.99 17.30 -35.07
C TRP A 475 6.04 16.91 -36.56
N THR A 476 5.21 17.57 -37.40
CA THR A 476 5.19 17.37 -38.85
C THR A 476 6.50 17.75 -39.54
N TYR A 477 7.23 18.73 -38.99
CA TYR A 477 8.57 19.11 -39.46
C TYR A 477 9.58 18.00 -39.18
N ALA A 478 9.62 17.49 -37.97
CA ALA A 478 10.55 16.41 -37.60
C ALA A 478 10.30 15.10 -38.36
N LYS A 479 9.05 14.85 -38.77
CA LYS A 479 8.64 13.68 -39.55
C LYS A 479 8.71 13.90 -41.06
N GLU A 480 9.17 15.07 -41.50
CA GLU A 480 9.27 15.44 -42.95
C GLU A 480 7.96 15.26 -43.70
N VAL A 481 6.80 15.48 -43.08
CA VAL A 481 5.48 15.40 -43.70
C VAL A 481 4.89 16.82 -43.83
N SER A 482 3.92 16.99 -44.73
CA SER A 482 3.27 18.28 -44.98
C SER A 482 2.65 18.84 -43.67
N PRO A 483 2.72 20.19 -43.46
CA PRO A 483 2.06 20.83 -42.32
C PRO A 483 0.55 20.56 -42.33
N SER A 484 -0.09 20.62 -41.18
CA SER A 484 -1.50 20.27 -41.07
C SER A 484 -2.46 21.29 -41.69
N GLY A 485 -2.00 22.54 -41.93
CA GLY A 485 -2.76 23.63 -42.55
C GLY A 485 -3.76 24.29 -41.64
N ASP A 486 -4.80 24.89 -42.21
CA ASP A 486 -5.85 25.55 -41.43
C ASP A 486 -6.69 24.51 -40.68
N LEU A 487 -6.78 24.66 -39.37
CA LEU A 487 -7.48 23.76 -38.45
C LEU A 487 -8.36 24.58 -37.49
N ASN A 488 -9.61 24.19 -37.32
CA ASN A 488 -10.35 24.68 -36.16
C ASN A 488 -9.81 24.03 -34.86
N LEU A 489 -10.27 24.48 -33.70
CA LEU A 489 -9.70 24.05 -32.42
C LEU A 489 -9.88 22.53 -32.20
N MET A 490 -11.00 21.93 -32.60
CA MET A 490 -11.23 20.48 -32.49
C MET A 490 -10.27 19.70 -33.42
N GLU A 491 -10.09 20.17 -34.65
CA GLU A 491 -9.11 19.57 -35.57
C GLU A 491 -7.67 19.76 -35.10
N GLY A 492 -7.38 20.87 -34.40
CA GLY A 492 -6.10 21.13 -33.72
C GLY A 492 -5.79 20.06 -32.69
N LEU A 493 -6.77 19.67 -31.84
CA LEU A 493 -6.64 18.58 -30.88
C LEU A 493 -6.46 17.23 -31.58
N MET A 494 -7.31 16.97 -32.61
CA MET A 494 -7.25 15.74 -33.42
C MET A 494 -5.88 15.52 -34.07
N ARG A 495 -5.32 16.58 -34.65
CA ARG A 495 -3.99 16.56 -35.30
C ARG A 495 -2.85 16.70 -34.31
N SER A 496 -3.13 16.99 -33.06
CA SER A 496 -2.11 17.32 -32.05
C SER A 496 -1.16 18.43 -32.47
N CYS A 497 -1.66 19.44 -33.19
CA CYS A 497 -0.89 20.58 -33.73
C CYS A 497 -0.22 21.36 -32.59
N ASN A 498 1.11 21.38 -32.52
CA ASN A 498 1.83 22.13 -31.49
C ASN A 498 1.65 23.65 -31.64
N PRO A 499 1.82 24.25 -32.84
CA PRO A 499 1.67 25.70 -33.05
C PRO A 499 0.33 26.23 -32.55
N TRP A 500 -0.78 25.51 -32.76
CA TRP A 500 -2.08 25.89 -32.29
C TRP A 500 -2.11 26.01 -30.76
N PHE A 501 -1.58 25.00 -30.07
CA PHE A 501 -1.58 24.97 -28.59
C PHE A 501 -0.56 25.91 -27.97
N TRP A 502 0.60 26.13 -28.60
CA TRP A 502 1.53 27.20 -28.21
C TRP A 502 0.89 28.59 -28.32
N HIS A 503 0.15 28.85 -29.39
CA HIS A 503 -0.61 30.09 -29.57
C HIS A 503 -1.63 30.30 -28.44
N ILE A 504 -2.40 29.26 -28.09
CA ILE A 504 -3.34 29.32 -26.96
C ILE A 504 -2.62 29.72 -25.66
N GLY A 505 -1.53 29.01 -25.30
CA GLY A 505 -0.77 29.31 -24.10
C GLY A 505 -0.24 30.74 -24.06
N LEU A 506 0.28 31.21 -25.20
CA LEU A 506 0.81 32.54 -25.35
C LEU A 506 -0.27 33.62 -25.22
N GLU A 507 -1.41 33.45 -25.88
CA GLU A 507 -2.52 34.42 -25.84
C GLU A 507 -3.18 34.47 -24.46
N LEU A 508 -3.35 33.33 -23.75
CA LEU A 508 -3.81 33.34 -22.36
C LEU A 508 -2.88 34.15 -21.46
N PHE A 509 -1.56 34.01 -21.64
CA PHE A 509 -0.57 34.75 -20.88
C PHE A 509 -0.65 36.26 -21.19
N ARG A 510 -0.70 36.65 -22.47
CA ARG A 510 -0.78 38.02 -22.95
C ARG A 510 -2.08 38.75 -22.60
N ASP A 511 -3.19 38.02 -22.51
CA ASP A 511 -4.49 38.53 -22.05
C ASP A 511 -4.55 38.74 -20.52
N GLY A 512 -3.44 38.51 -19.80
CA GLY A 512 -3.36 38.67 -18.36
C GLY A 512 -3.91 37.47 -17.56
N LYS A 513 -4.28 36.39 -18.22
CA LYS A 513 -4.70 35.14 -17.62
C LYS A 513 -3.52 34.19 -17.39
N THR A 514 -2.43 34.73 -16.77
CA THR A 514 -1.13 34.05 -16.68
C THR A 514 -1.17 32.67 -16.09
N ASN A 515 -1.94 32.46 -15.01
CA ASN A 515 -2.04 31.17 -14.31
C ASN A 515 -3.28 30.36 -14.67
N TYR A 516 -4.13 30.86 -15.58
CA TYR A 516 -5.42 30.23 -15.89
C TYR A 516 -5.27 28.77 -16.36
N LEU A 517 -4.26 28.49 -17.18
CA LEU A 517 -3.96 27.13 -17.64
C LEU A 517 -3.48 26.22 -16.50
N ALA A 518 -2.64 26.73 -15.60
CA ALA A 518 -2.18 25.98 -14.42
C ALA A 518 -3.34 25.73 -13.43
N GLU A 519 -4.22 26.72 -13.24
CA GLU A 519 -5.43 26.60 -12.42
C GLU A 519 -6.40 25.56 -13.01
N MET A 520 -6.59 25.56 -14.33
CA MET A 520 -7.40 24.57 -15.03
C MET A 520 -6.80 23.17 -14.83
N ALA A 521 -5.49 22.99 -14.95
CA ALA A 521 -4.82 21.71 -14.72
C ALA A 521 -5.05 21.17 -13.29
N ARG A 522 -4.93 22.06 -12.29
CA ARG A 522 -5.23 21.70 -10.89
C ARG A 522 -6.72 21.35 -10.69
N ALA A 523 -7.62 22.02 -11.39
CA ALA A 523 -9.04 21.71 -11.37
C ALA A 523 -9.35 20.33 -11.97
N PHE A 524 -8.58 19.91 -12.98
CA PHE A 524 -8.64 18.59 -13.60
C PHE A 524 -7.95 17.50 -12.76
N GLY A 525 -7.46 17.82 -11.54
CA GLY A 525 -6.89 16.86 -10.59
C GLY A 525 -5.39 16.68 -10.69
N LEU A 526 -4.66 17.49 -11.49
CA LEU A 526 -3.20 17.41 -11.58
C LEU A 526 -2.51 18.27 -10.53
N GLY A 527 -1.27 17.91 -10.16
CA GLY A 527 -0.45 18.66 -9.21
C GLY A 527 -0.85 18.52 -7.75
N SER A 528 -1.65 17.52 -7.43
CA SER A 528 -2.02 17.11 -6.06
C SER A 528 -2.42 15.64 -6.04
N SER A 529 -2.29 14.98 -4.88
CA SER A 529 -2.72 13.59 -4.70
C SER A 529 -4.17 13.38 -5.11
N THR A 530 -4.47 12.20 -5.70
CA THR A 530 -5.82 11.79 -6.08
C THR A 530 -6.67 11.42 -4.87
N GLY A 531 -6.03 11.18 -3.72
CA GLY A 531 -6.64 10.78 -2.47
C GLY A 531 -6.85 9.27 -2.35
N ILE A 532 -6.23 8.45 -3.20
CA ILE A 532 -6.21 7.00 -3.01
C ILE A 532 -5.49 6.65 -1.71
N ASP A 533 -6.15 5.89 -0.82
CA ASP A 533 -5.61 5.59 0.50
C ASP A 533 -4.84 4.26 0.56
N GLN A 534 -5.08 3.37 -0.41
CA GLN A 534 -4.62 1.98 -0.37
C GLN A 534 -3.17 1.79 -0.81
N VAL A 535 -2.63 2.75 -1.56
CA VAL A 535 -1.25 2.72 -2.06
C VAL A 535 -0.60 4.10 -1.90
N PRO A 536 0.73 4.18 -1.73
CA PRO A 536 1.43 5.47 -1.75
C PRO A 536 1.29 6.15 -3.09
N GLU A 537 1.12 7.47 -3.10
CA GLU A 537 1.05 8.26 -4.33
C GLU A 537 1.91 9.52 -4.28
N ASP A 538 2.37 9.95 -5.46
CA ASP A 538 3.01 11.25 -5.71
C ASP A 538 1.96 12.23 -6.23
N GLY A 539 2.03 13.48 -5.79
CA GLY A 539 1.08 14.53 -6.20
C GLY A 539 1.34 15.11 -7.60
N GLY A 540 2.44 14.74 -8.25
CA GLY A 540 2.86 15.43 -9.46
C GLY A 540 3.27 16.91 -9.20
N SER A 541 3.39 17.68 -10.26
CA SER A 541 3.76 19.10 -10.15
C SER A 541 3.09 19.93 -11.24
N ILE A 542 2.38 20.98 -10.83
CA ILE A 542 1.90 22.05 -11.70
C ILE A 542 2.38 23.38 -11.11
N GLN A 543 3.34 24.00 -11.76
CA GLN A 543 3.87 25.30 -11.33
C GLN A 543 3.09 26.45 -11.95
N ASP A 544 3.13 27.61 -11.29
CA ASP A 544 2.58 28.83 -11.84
C ASP A 544 3.45 29.33 -13.00
N VAL A 545 2.81 29.93 -13.99
CA VAL A 545 3.43 30.41 -15.21
C VAL A 545 4.10 31.78 -14.95
N ALA A 546 5.42 31.84 -15.12
CA ALA A 546 6.19 33.08 -14.87
C ALA A 546 6.58 33.83 -16.13
N SER A 547 6.54 33.16 -17.31
CA SER A 547 6.99 33.73 -18.59
C SER A 547 6.14 33.22 -19.77
N GLU A 548 6.24 33.92 -20.91
CA GLU A 548 5.66 33.44 -22.18
C GLU A 548 6.21 32.06 -22.55
N GLY A 549 7.49 31.78 -22.27
CA GLY A 549 8.10 30.48 -22.49
C GLY A 549 7.45 29.38 -21.65
N ASP A 550 7.19 29.61 -20.36
CA ASP A 550 6.51 28.66 -19.49
C ASP A 550 5.08 28.41 -19.97
N ALA A 551 4.36 29.46 -20.38
CA ALA A 551 3.00 29.33 -20.91
C ALA A 551 2.93 28.43 -22.14
N VAL A 552 3.87 28.63 -23.09
CA VAL A 552 3.99 27.86 -24.32
C VAL A 552 4.35 26.39 -24.00
N GLN A 553 5.30 26.13 -23.09
CA GLN A 553 5.69 24.78 -22.72
C GLN A 553 4.55 24.05 -21.98
N LEU A 554 3.92 24.69 -21.00
CA LEU A 554 2.80 24.11 -20.27
C LEU A 554 1.64 23.74 -21.19
N ALA A 555 1.35 24.59 -22.19
CA ALA A 555 0.22 24.39 -23.12
C ALA A 555 0.29 23.05 -23.91
N ILE A 556 1.47 22.47 -24.00
CA ILE A 556 1.67 21.16 -24.65
C ILE A 556 2.11 20.06 -23.67
N GLY A 557 2.01 20.32 -22.35
CA GLY A 557 2.36 19.35 -21.31
C GLY A 557 3.84 19.07 -21.17
N GLN A 558 4.66 20.10 -21.39
CA GLN A 558 6.10 20.11 -21.24
C GLN A 558 6.54 21.10 -20.14
N GLY A 559 7.83 21.29 -19.97
CA GLY A 559 8.40 22.18 -18.96
C GLY A 559 8.48 21.48 -17.61
N THR A 560 7.99 22.14 -16.55
CA THR A 560 8.07 21.64 -15.15
C THR A 560 6.83 20.87 -14.70
N MET A 561 5.85 20.69 -15.61
CA MET A 561 4.65 19.92 -15.28
C MET A 561 4.94 18.43 -15.26
N LEU A 562 4.48 17.77 -14.19
CA LEU A 562 4.59 16.32 -13.99
C LEU A 562 3.26 15.77 -13.48
N ALA A 563 2.85 14.61 -13.99
CA ALA A 563 1.67 13.90 -13.49
C ALA A 563 1.90 12.39 -13.45
N THR A 564 1.19 11.72 -12.53
CA THR A 564 1.19 10.26 -12.45
C THR A 564 0.21 9.65 -13.46
N PRO A 565 0.43 8.40 -13.91
CA PRO A 565 -0.53 7.69 -14.76
C PRO A 565 -1.94 7.61 -14.15
N LEU A 566 -2.05 7.44 -12.83
CA LEU A 566 -3.33 7.44 -12.13
C LEU A 566 -4.06 8.80 -12.27
N GLN A 567 -3.34 9.91 -12.11
CA GLN A 567 -3.92 11.25 -12.31
C GLN A 567 -4.44 11.42 -13.74
N ILE A 568 -3.70 10.93 -14.74
CA ILE A 568 -4.11 11.04 -16.15
C ILE A 568 -5.33 10.15 -16.44
N ALA A 569 -5.37 8.92 -15.92
CA ALA A 569 -6.54 8.04 -16.05
C ALA A 569 -7.79 8.69 -15.42
N ASN A 570 -7.64 9.25 -14.22
CA ASN A 570 -8.73 9.92 -13.51
C ASN A 570 -9.20 11.20 -14.23
N MET A 571 -8.27 11.96 -14.78
CA MET A 571 -8.56 13.16 -15.60
C MET A 571 -9.39 12.79 -16.84
N VAL A 572 -9.01 11.77 -17.60
CA VAL A 572 -9.78 11.38 -18.81
C VAL A 572 -11.11 10.71 -18.45
N ALA A 573 -11.21 10.04 -17.29
CA ALA A 573 -12.46 9.55 -16.75
C ALA A 573 -13.42 10.71 -16.49
N ALA A 574 -12.96 11.78 -15.85
CA ALA A 574 -13.77 12.96 -15.58
C ALA A 574 -14.24 13.65 -16.87
N VAL A 575 -13.41 13.69 -17.91
CA VAL A 575 -13.83 14.20 -19.23
C VAL A 575 -14.93 13.31 -19.83
N GLY A 576 -14.82 11.99 -19.68
CA GLY A 576 -15.78 11.03 -20.25
C GLY A 576 -17.14 10.98 -19.56
N ASN A 577 -17.18 11.22 -18.25
CA ASN A 577 -18.39 11.06 -17.42
C ASN A 577 -19.20 12.35 -17.20
N GLY A 578 -18.98 13.38 -18.01
CA GLY A 578 -19.70 14.64 -17.87
C GLY A 578 -19.09 15.63 -16.87
N GLY A 579 -17.81 15.46 -16.50
CA GLY A 579 -17.05 16.42 -15.70
C GLY A 579 -16.93 16.07 -14.22
N THR A 580 -17.27 14.88 -13.78
CA THR A 580 -17.18 14.46 -12.39
C THR A 580 -15.82 13.81 -12.11
N LEU A 581 -15.02 14.44 -11.25
CA LEU A 581 -13.75 13.85 -10.78
C LEU A 581 -14.02 13.03 -9.53
N TYR A 582 -13.83 11.71 -9.63
CA TYR A 582 -14.00 10.78 -8.52
C TYR A 582 -12.68 10.50 -7.81
N LYS A 583 -12.75 10.12 -6.52
CA LYS A 583 -11.62 9.55 -5.78
C LYS A 583 -11.39 8.11 -6.26
N PRO A 584 -10.19 7.77 -6.78
CA PRO A 584 -9.90 6.40 -7.19
C PRO A 584 -9.85 5.45 -5.98
N GLN A 585 -10.30 4.20 -6.17
CA GLN A 585 -10.37 3.21 -5.11
C GLN A 585 -10.00 1.81 -5.61
N LEU A 586 -9.29 1.05 -4.75
CA LEU A 586 -8.90 -0.34 -4.99
C LEU A 586 -9.72 -1.36 -4.19
N VAL A 587 -10.51 -0.92 -3.20
CA VAL A 587 -11.28 -1.82 -2.33
C VAL A 587 -12.76 -1.72 -2.66
N GLU A 588 -13.37 -2.84 -3.00
CA GLU A 588 -14.82 -2.96 -3.21
C GLU A 588 -15.55 -3.17 -1.89
N ARG A 589 -15.08 -4.14 -1.09
CA ARG A 589 -15.65 -4.41 0.24
C ARG A 589 -14.67 -5.17 1.14
N VAL A 590 -14.88 -5.04 2.43
CA VAL A 590 -14.23 -5.87 3.45
C VAL A 590 -15.30 -6.68 4.14
N GLU A 591 -15.17 -8.00 4.06
CA GLU A 591 -16.12 -8.96 4.62
C GLU A 591 -15.95 -9.05 6.14
N GLY A 592 -17.02 -8.77 6.90
CA GLY A 592 -17.03 -8.90 8.35
C GLY A 592 -17.17 -10.34 8.80
N LEU A 593 -16.90 -10.57 10.08
CA LEU A 593 -16.88 -11.92 10.68
C LEU A 593 -18.25 -12.62 10.72
N ASP A 594 -19.30 -11.86 10.66
CA ASP A 594 -20.71 -12.34 10.66
C ASP A 594 -21.29 -12.43 9.24
N GLY A 595 -20.45 -12.23 8.21
CA GLY A 595 -20.87 -12.22 6.82
C GLY A 595 -21.47 -10.87 6.37
N THR A 596 -21.51 -9.86 7.24
CA THR A 596 -21.85 -8.49 6.85
C THR A 596 -20.58 -7.71 6.47
N ASP A 597 -20.68 -6.80 5.52
CA ASP A 597 -19.53 -6.01 5.12
C ASP A 597 -19.26 -4.89 6.13
N VAL A 598 -18.01 -4.80 6.62
CA VAL A 598 -17.54 -3.70 7.50
C VAL A 598 -17.12 -2.47 6.70
N PHE A 599 -16.83 -2.66 5.43
CA PHE A 599 -16.58 -1.61 4.45
C PHE A 599 -17.26 -2.00 3.13
N THR A 600 -17.87 -1.03 2.45
CA THR A 600 -18.41 -1.21 1.09
C THR A 600 -18.11 0.03 0.29
N PHE A 601 -17.60 -0.14 -0.91
CA PHE A 601 -17.31 0.92 -1.86
C PHE A 601 -18.54 1.81 -2.10
N LYS A 602 -18.28 3.10 -2.13
CA LYS A 602 -19.22 4.11 -2.62
C LYS A 602 -18.46 5.14 -3.44
N PRO A 603 -18.91 5.48 -4.65
CA PRO A 603 -18.29 6.53 -5.44
C PRO A 603 -18.21 7.84 -4.62
N GLU A 604 -17.01 8.37 -4.46
CA GLU A 604 -16.74 9.62 -3.76
C GLU A 604 -16.36 10.71 -4.77
N VAL A 605 -17.17 11.75 -4.84
CA VAL A 605 -16.91 12.87 -5.74
C VAL A 605 -15.95 13.85 -5.09
N ILE A 606 -14.79 14.07 -5.72
CA ILE A 606 -13.83 15.09 -5.29
C ILE A 606 -14.34 16.48 -5.70
N ARG A 607 -14.72 16.64 -6.98
CA ARG A 607 -15.22 17.91 -7.52
C ARG A 607 -15.87 17.72 -8.90
N GLN A 608 -16.54 18.78 -9.36
CA GLN A 608 -16.93 18.95 -10.76
C GLN A 608 -15.87 19.78 -11.49
N LEU A 609 -15.55 19.40 -12.72
CA LEU A 609 -14.66 20.19 -13.57
C LEU A 609 -15.29 21.56 -13.88
N PRO A 610 -14.54 22.66 -13.87
CA PRO A 610 -15.05 23.99 -14.20
C PRO A 610 -15.14 24.17 -15.72
N ILE A 611 -16.00 23.38 -16.35
CA ILE A 611 -16.21 23.39 -17.80
C ILE A 611 -17.71 23.31 -18.12
N SER A 612 -18.16 24.11 -19.06
CA SER A 612 -19.52 24.06 -19.53
C SER A 612 -19.82 22.78 -20.32
N PRO A 613 -21.05 22.24 -20.28
CA PRO A 613 -21.39 21.02 -21.01
C PRO A 613 -21.12 21.12 -22.52
N GLU A 614 -21.34 22.27 -23.13
CA GLU A 614 -21.09 22.49 -24.55
C GLU A 614 -19.59 22.40 -24.89
N ASN A 615 -18.72 23.00 -24.07
CA ASN A 615 -17.28 22.97 -24.25
C ASN A 615 -16.73 21.57 -23.97
N LEU A 616 -17.29 20.86 -22.99
CA LEU A 616 -16.92 19.47 -22.70
C LEU A 616 -17.26 18.54 -23.87
N GLU A 617 -18.47 18.70 -24.48
CA GLU A 617 -18.88 17.95 -25.67
C GLU A 617 -17.94 18.20 -26.87
N ALA A 618 -17.49 19.47 -27.06
CA ALA A 618 -16.50 19.79 -28.08
C ALA A 618 -15.17 19.07 -27.88
N ILE A 619 -14.70 18.96 -26.64
CA ILE A 619 -13.48 18.21 -26.29
C ILE A 619 -13.67 16.72 -26.53
N GLN A 620 -14.77 16.14 -26.07
CA GLN A 620 -15.13 14.74 -26.29
C GLN A 620 -15.18 14.41 -27.78
N THR A 621 -15.80 15.27 -28.58
CA THR A 621 -15.85 15.15 -30.04
C THR A 621 -14.44 15.18 -30.66
N ALA A 622 -13.60 16.12 -30.25
CA ALA A 622 -12.23 16.22 -30.73
C ALA A 622 -11.38 14.98 -30.37
N MET A 623 -11.55 14.45 -29.14
CA MET A 623 -10.90 13.22 -28.71
C MET A 623 -11.38 11.99 -29.52
N ASN A 624 -12.65 11.93 -29.89
CA ASN A 624 -13.18 10.88 -30.79
C ASN A 624 -12.54 10.97 -32.16
N MET A 625 -12.37 12.18 -32.72
CA MET A 625 -11.73 12.40 -34.00
C MET A 625 -10.27 11.92 -34.05
N VAL A 626 -9.55 11.90 -32.90
CA VAL A 626 -8.16 11.36 -32.84
C VAL A 626 -8.11 9.90 -33.29
N VAL A 627 -9.13 9.12 -33.00
CA VAL A 627 -9.23 7.69 -33.28
C VAL A 627 -9.98 7.39 -34.58
N ASN A 628 -11.08 8.10 -34.84
CA ASN A 628 -12.03 7.74 -35.90
C ASN A 628 -11.88 8.55 -37.20
N ASN A 629 -11.20 9.71 -37.17
CA ASN A 629 -10.95 10.49 -38.37
C ASN A 629 -9.67 9.99 -39.06
N THR A 630 -9.68 9.86 -40.40
CA THR A 630 -8.51 9.40 -41.19
C THR A 630 -7.27 10.28 -41.01
N ARG A 631 -7.41 11.53 -40.60
CA ARG A 631 -6.33 12.46 -40.23
C ARG A 631 -5.93 12.37 -38.76
N GLY A 632 -6.67 11.64 -37.95
CA GLY A 632 -6.42 11.52 -36.51
C GLY A 632 -5.09 10.81 -36.23
N THR A 633 -4.40 11.26 -35.14
CA THR A 633 -3.05 10.75 -34.81
C THR A 633 -3.04 9.27 -34.39
N ALA A 634 -4.18 8.70 -33.97
CA ALA A 634 -4.30 7.30 -33.60
C ALA A 634 -5.14 6.45 -34.57
N TYR A 635 -5.67 7.03 -35.65
CA TYR A 635 -6.56 6.33 -36.58
C TYR A 635 -6.05 4.95 -37.01
N ARG A 636 -4.77 4.88 -37.39
CA ARG A 636 -4.17 3.61 -37.87
C ARG A 636 -4.07 2.54 -36.82
N SER A 637 -3.85 2.94 -35.55
CA SER A 637 -3.70 2.02 -34.43
C SER A 637 -5.03 1.34 -34.05
N PHE A 638 -6.18 1.95 -34.40
CA PHE A 638 -7.51 1.43 -34.06
C PHE A 638 -8.33 0.93 -35.26
N LEU A 639 -7.69 0.78 -36.41
CA LEU A 639 -8.35 0.19 -37.57
C LEU A 639 -8.95 -1.19 -37.23
N GLY A 640 -10.23 -1.37 -37.55
CA GLY A 640 -10.97 -2.62 -37.32
C GLY A 640 -11.54 -2.76 -35.88
N MET A 641 -11.40 -1.76 -35.02
CA MET A 641 -12.16 -1.66 -33.76
C MET A 641 -13.43 -0.84 -34.00
N ASN A 642 -14.56 -1.33 -33.49
CA ASN A 642 -15.86 -0.70 -33.67
C ASN A 642 -16.41 -0.14 -32.34
N TYR A 643 -15.52 0.21 -31.40
CA TYR A 643 -15.89 0.81 -30.14
C TYR A 643 -15.86 2.33 -30.21
N LYS A 644 -16.71 2.99 -29.43
CA LYS A 644 -16.69 4.45 -29.28
C LYS A 644 -15.55 4.86 -28.36
N ILE A 645 -14.42 5.18 -28.95
CA ILE A 645 -13.18 5.52 -28.24
C ILE A 645 -12.93 7.02 -28.39
N HIS A 646 -12.64 7.67 -27.27
CA HIS A 646 -12.25 9.06 -27.14
C HIS A 646 -10.84 9.09 -26.52
N ALA A 647 -9.84 9.57 -27.25
CA ALA A 647 -8.47 9.43 -26.78
C ALA A 647 -7.54 10.56 -27.25
N LYS A 648 -6.35 10.60 -26.69
CA LYS A 648 -5.28 11.50 -27.08
C LYS A 648 -3.92 10.79 -27.04
N THR A 649 -3.14 10.93 -28.11
CA THR A 649 -1.74 10.54 -28.16
C THR A 649 -0.88 11.56 -27.44
N GLY A 650 0.17 11.10 -26.76
CA GLY A 650 1.20 11.94 -26.16
C GLY A 650 2.59 11.42 -26.49
N SER A 651 3.52 12.34 -26.73
CA SER A 651 4.95 12.07 -26.82
C SER A 651 5.63 13.15 -26.00
N ALA A 652 6.24 12.76 -24.88
CA ALA A 652 6.85 13.72 -23.97
C ALA A 652 8.38 13.64 -24.11
N THR A 653 8.99 14.71 -24.57
CA THR A 653 10.45 14.81 -24.73
C THR A 653 11.14 14.79 -23.37
N THR A 654 12.23 14.03 -23.29
CA THR A 654 13.11 13.90 -22.14
C THR A 654 14.56 14.17 -22.54
N SER A 655 15.52 13.90 -21.67
CA SER A 655 16.95 13.90 -22.00
C SER A 655 17.39 12.65 -22.83
N ALA A 656 16.52 11.65 -22.94
CA ALA A 656 16.77 10.48 -23.74
C ALA A 656 16.50 10.75 -25.24
N GLU A 657 17.02 9.89 -26.13
CA GLU A 657 16.81 9.98 -27.58
C GLU A 657 15.34 9.83 -27.94
N ASP A 658 14.69 8.81 -27.37
CA ASP A 658 13.26 8.57 -27.59
C ASP A 658 12.41 9.25 -26.49
N PRO A 659 11.25 9.83 -26.84
CA PRO A 659 10.32 10.41 -25.89
C PRO A 659 9.58 9.33 -25.09
N HIS A 660 8.99 9.73 -23.96
CA HIS A 660 7.98 8.90 -23.29
C HIS A 660 6.74 8.78 -24.16
N SER A 661 6.35 7.53 -24.42
CA SER A 661 5.13 7.21 -25.17
C SER A 661 3.91 7.28 -24.24
N TRP A 662 2.93 8.13 -24.56
CA TRP A 662 1.68 8.26 -23.82
C TRP A 662 0.45 8.00 -24.70
N PHE A 663 -0.53 7.35 -24.10
CA PHE A 663 -1.88 7.27 -24.66
C PHE A 663 -2.91 7.29 -23.54
N ALA A 664 -3.88 8.17 -23.61
CA ALA A 664 -4.94 8.26 -22.60
C ALA A 664 -6.29 8.51 -23.26
N GLY A 665 -7.33 7.89 -22.73
CA GLY A 665 -8.68 8.01 -23.27
C GLY A 665 -9.68 7.17 -22.50
N TYR A 666 -10.91 7.14 -23.03
CA TYR A 666 -12.03 6.42 -22.42
C TYR A 666 -12.95 5.85 -23.50
N THR A 667 -13.82 4.92 -23.10
CA THR A 667 -14.90 4.37 -23.93
C THR A 667 -16.23 5.00 -23.58
N ASP A 668 -17.17 5.01 -24.55
CA ASP A 668 -18.51 5.56 -24.39
C ASP A 668 -19.54 4.64 -25.10
N GLU A 669 -19.51 3.36 -24.75
CA GLU A 669 -20.40 2.35 -25.30
C GLU A 669 -21.79 2.38 -24.67
N GLY A 670 -21.89 2.78 -23.40
CA GLY A 670 -23.13 2.86 -22.64
C GLY A 670 -23.75 1.48 -22.41
N ARG A 671 -22.97 0.42 -22.31
CA ARG A 671 -23.44 -0.94 -22.01
C ARG A 671 -23.85 -1.07 -20.56
N GLN A 672 -24.92 -1.84 -20.30
CA GLN A 672 -25.39 -2.09 -18.94
C GLN A 672 -24.64 -3.26 -18.27
N ASP A 673 -24.15 -4.21 -19.06
CA ASP A 673 -23.48 -5.41 -18.61
C ASP A 673 -21.96 -5.24 -18.40
N LEU A 674 -21.39 -4.18 -18.98
CA LEU A 674 -19.96 -3.91 -18.91
C LEU A 674 -19.73 -2.39 -18.89
N PRO A 675 -19.26 -1.83 -17.77
CA PRO A 675 -19.07 -0.38 -17.61
C PRO A 675 -18.09 0.21 -18.61
N ASP A 676 -18.26 1.49 -18.93
CA ASP A 676 -17.26 2.23 -19.68
C ASP A 676 -16.01 2.46 -18.83
N ILE A 677 -14.84 2.41 -19.46
CA ILE A 677 -13.55 2.53 -18.83
C ILE A 677 -12.74 3.73 -19.31
N ALA A 678 -11.92 4.26 -18.44
CA ALA A 678 -10.88 5.23 -18.75
C ALA A 678 -9.51 4.61 -18.52
N VAL A 679 -8.60 4.84 -19.44
CA VAL A 679 -7.30 4.18 -19.46
C VAL A 679 -6.20 5.21 -19.71
N ALA A 680 -5.09 5.11 -18.97
CA ALA A 680 -3.86 5.82 -19.26
C ALA A 680 -2.70 4.83 -19.33
N VAL A 681 -1.89 4.96 -20.38
CA VAL A 681 -0.69 4.15 -20.63
C VAL A 681 0.50 5.06 -20.82
N VAL A 682 1.58 4.79 -20.11
CA VAL A 682 2.90 5.39 -20.34
C VAL A 682 3.96 4.32 -20.50
N ALA A 683 4.82 4.44 -21.50
CA ALA A 683 6.04 3.66 -21.65
C ALA A 683 7.24 4.61 -21.74
N GLU A 684 8.20 4.46 -20.83
CA GLU A 684 9.38 5.34 -20.72
C GLU A 684 10.30 5.16 -21.93
N ASN A 685 10.64 6.28 -22.59
CA ASN A 685 11.61 6.32 -23.69
C ASN A 685 11.33 5.26 -24.78
N ALA A 686 10.04 5.10 -25.11
CA ALA A 686 9.56 4.06 -26.02
C ALA A 686 9.07 4.61 -27.37
N GLY A 687 9.30 5.91 -27.63
CA GLY A 687 8.93 6.55 -28.89
C GLY A 687 7.54 7.20 -28.90
N GLU A 688 6.88 7.18 -30.04
CA GLU A 688 5.62 7.91 -30.22
C GLU A 688 4.43 7.21 -29.55
N GLY A 689 3.51 8.03 -28.98
CA GLY A 689 2.31 7.52 -28.32
C GLY A 689 1.41 6.65 -29.23
N SER A 690 1.40 6.92 -30.52
CA SER A 690 0.65 6.12 -31.51
C SER A 690 1.27 4.76 -31.83
N GLU A 691 2.56 4.54 -31.51
CA GLU A 691 3.31 3.35 -31.91
C GLU A 691 3.33 2.27 -30.81
N ILE A 692 3.45 2.66 -29.56
CA ILE A 692 3.55 1.74 -28.42
C ILE A 692 2.30 1.87 -27.53
N SER A 693 2.12 3.01 -26.84
CA SER A 693 1.06 3.14 -25.83
C SER A 693 -0.35 3.02 -26.40
N ALA A 694 -0.59 3.45 -27.66
CA ALA A 694 -1.87 3.25 -28.34
C ALA A 694 -2.16 1.76 -28.61
N LYS A 695 -1.14 0.95 -28.88
CA LYS A 695 -1.31 -0.49 -29.10
C LYS A 695 -1.56 -1.22 -27.78
N ILE A 696 -0.88 -0.82 -26.69
CA ILE A 696 -1.16 -1.33 -25.34
C ILE A 696 -2.59 -0.98 -24.94
N PHE A 697 -3.00 0.28 -25.13
CA PHE A 697 -4.38 0.71 -24.87
C PHE A 697 -5.38 -0.13 -25.70
N ARG A 698 -5.14 -0.33 -26.98
CA ARG A 698 -5.97 -1.19 -27.83
C ARG A 698 -6.05 -2.62 -27.27
N ARG A 699 -4.94 -3.21 -26.83
CA ARG A 699 -4.92 -4.53 -26.20
C ARG A 699 -5.82 -4.59 -24.98
N ILE A 700 -5.77 -3.57 -24.12
CA ILE A 700 -6.63 -3.45 -22.95
C ILE A 700 -8.10 -3.50 -23.34
N LEU A 701 -8.50 -2.76 -24.38
CA LEU A 701 -9.88 -2.79 -24.87
C LEU A 701 -10.27 -4.14 -25.49
N GLU A 702 -9.39 -4.77 -26.26
CA GLU A 702 -9.64 -6.10 -26.82
C GLU A 702 -9.93 -7.11 -25.70
N VAL A 703 -9.09 -7.14 -24.67
CA VAL A 703 -9.28 -8.04 -23.52
C VAL A 703 -10.54 -7.68 -22.72
N TYR A 704 -10.75 -6.40 -22.45
CA TYR A 704 -11.90 -5.95 -21.66
C TYR A 704 -13.24 -6.27 -22.32
N TYR A 705 -13.37 -6.03 -23.63
CA TYR A 705 -14.63 -6.22 -24.36
C TYR A 705 -14.81 -7.61 -24.98
N GLU A 706 -13.73 -8.33 -25.26
CA GLU A 706 -13.75 -9.57 -26.03
C GLU A 706 -13.19 -10.77 -25.25
N GLY A 707 -12.58 -10.51 -24.08
CA GLY A 707 -11.97 -11.53 -23.23
C GLY A 707 -10.64 -12.08 -23.76
N GLN A 708 -10.17 -11.60 -24.94
CA GLN A 708 -8.92 -12.09 -25.53
C GLN A 708 -8.32 -11.07 -26.50
N PRO A 709 -6.99 -11.08 -26.69
CA PRO A 709 -6.31 -10.25 -27.66
C PRO A 709 -6.58 -10.70 -29.11
N ARG A 710 -6.66 -9.74 -30.05
CA ARG A 710 -6.85 -10.00 -31.48
C ARG A 710 -5.54 -10.10 -32.26
N THR A 711 -4.53 -9.33 -31.85
CA THR A 711 -3.30 -9.13 -32.65
C THR A 711 -2.08 -9.30 -31.77
N LEU A 712 -1.12 -10.12 -32.20
CA LEU A 712 0.20 -10.23 -31.59
C LEU A 712 1.08 -9.06 -32.05
N TYR A 713 1.60 -8.28 -31.12
CA TYR A 713 2.52 -7.19 -31.42
C TYR A 713 3.98 -7.68 -31.45
N PRO A 714 4.90 -6.95 -32.13
CA PRO A 714 6.29 -7.40 -32.34
C PRO A 714 7.08 -7.66 -31.06
N TRP A 715 6.71 -7.03 -29.94
CA TRP A 715 7.37 -7.23 -28.63
C TRP A 715 6.74 -8.35 -27.82
N GLU A 716 5.60 -8.88 -28.21
CA GLU A 716 4.93 -10.00 -27.56
C GLU A 716 5.40 -11.31 -28.13
N SER A 717 5.64 -12.30 -27.30
CA SER A 717 6.13 -13.62 -27.74
C SER A 717 5.03 -14.60 -28.13
N SER A 718 3.86 -14.44 -27.51
CA SER A 718 2.67 -15.27 -27.73
C SER A 718 1.44 -14.55 -27.24
N PHE A 719 0.24 -14.95 -27.68
CA PHE A 719 -0.96 -14.61 -26.97
C PHE A 719 -0.93 -15.30 -25.61
N TYR A 720 -1.13 -14.55 -24.56
CA TYR A 720 -1.33 -15.09 -23.23
C TYR A 720 -2.77 -15.63 -23.16
N ILE A 721 -3.00 -16.72 -23.85
CA ILE A 721 -4.20 -17.49 -23.62
C ILE A 721 -4.04 -18.08 -22.25
N THR A 722 -4.88 -17.70 -21.31
CA THR A 722 -5.14 -18.54 -20.14
C THR A 722 -5.32 -19.93 -20.69
N SER A 723 -4.38 -20.82 -20.40
CA SER A 723 -4.40 -22.17 -20.94
C SER A 723 -5.66 -22.80 -20.36
N THR A 724 -6.77 -22.72 -21.13
CA THR A 724 -7.72 -23.81 -21.04
C THR A 724 -6.87 -25.04 -21.26
N PRO A 725 -6.66 -25.90 -20.25
CA PRO A 725 -5.79 -27.05 -20.43
C PRO A 725 -6.30 -27.78 -21.66
N THR A 726 -5.51 -27.80 -22.72
CA THR A 726 -5.82 -28.62 -23.89
C THR A 726 -6.12 -29.97 -23.30
N PRO A 727 -7.34 -30.51 -23.48
CA PRO A 727 -7.63 -31.82 -22.94
C PRO A 727 -6.54 -32.74 -23.50
N LEU A 728 -5.71 -33.25 -22.63
CA LEU A 728 -4.69 -34.22 -23.00
C LEU A 728 -5.38 -35.27 -23.88
N PRO A 729 -4.77 -35.66 -25.00
CA PRO A 729 -5.34 -36.71 -25.82
C PRO A 729 -5.65 -37.85 -24.86
N THR A 730 -6.93 -38.07 -24.66
CA THR A 730 -7.43 -39.23 -23.92
C THR A 730 -6.75 -40.41 -24.61
N ASN A 731 -5.91 -41.17 -23.89
CA ASN A 731 -5.49 -42.46 -24.36
C ASN A 731 -6.78 -43.20 -24.68
N THR A 732 -7.14 -43.16 -25.97
CA THR A 732 -8.19 -44.05 -26.47
C THR A 732 -7.62 -45.41 -26.21
N ALA A 733 -8.11 -46.08 -25.16
CA ALA A 733 -7.81 -47.47 -24.94
C ALA A 733 -8.03 -48.14 -26.28
N THR A 734 -6.95 -48.62 -26.91
CA THR A 734 -7.02 -49.42 -28.11
C THR A 734 -8.00 -50.55 -27.76
N ALA A 735 -9.14 -50.54 -28.41
CA ALA A 735 -10.13 -51.60 -28.25
C ALA A 735 -9.38 -52.91 -28.43
N GLY A 736 -9.36 -53.73 -27.39
CA GLY A 736 -8.81 -55.08 -27.47
C GLY A 736 -9.51 -55.83 -28.59
N PRO A 737 -8.83 -56.77 -29.25
CA PRO A 737 -9.43 -57.54 -30.33
C PRO A 737 -10.76 -58.13 -29.84
N PRO A 738 -11.77 -58.16 -30.73
CA PRO A 738 -13.08 -58.72 -30.34
C PRO A 738 -12.91 -60.16 -29.86
N PRO A 739 -13.70 -60.57 -28.87
CA PRO A 739 -13.66 -61.96 -28.34
C PRO A 739 -13.90 -62.93 -29.52
N THR A 740 -13.01 -63.89 -29.66
CA THR A 740 -13.11 -65.01 -30.61
C THR A 740 -14.39 -65.78 -30.24
N GLU A 741 -15.34 -65.85 -31.17
CA GLU A 741 -16.53 -66.71 -31.02
C GLU A 741 -16.08 -68.17 -30.82
N GLU A 742 -16.49 -68.78 -29.74
CA GLU A 742 -16.38 -70.22 -29.55
C GLU A 742 -17.25 -70.94 -30.60
N PRO A 743 -16.74 -72.00 -31.21
CA PRO A 743 -17.51 -72.69 -32.23
C PRO A 743 -18.71 -73.47 -31.52
N THR A 744 -19.89 -73.10 -32.01
CA THR A 744 -21.16 -73.85 -31.64
C THR A 744 -21.05 -75.31 -32.06
N GLU A 745 -21.07 -76.23 -31.11
CA GLU A 745 -21.23 -77.60 -31.36
C GLU A 745 -22.62 -77.87 -31.97
N THR A 746 -22.59 -78.47 -33.14
CA THR A 746 -23.77 -78.98 -33.86
C THR A 746 -24.14 -80.30 -33.27
N PRO A 747 -25.39 -80.56 -32.89
CA PRO A 747 -25.82 -81.96 -32.52
C PRO A 747 -25.93 -82.80 -33.77
N GLN A 748 -25.29 -83.93 -33.77
CA GLN A 748 -25.50 -85.01 -34.75
C GLN A 748 -26.56 -85.96 -34.27
N PRO A 749 -27.22 -86.76 -35.18
CA PRO A 749 -28.55 -87.25 -35.11
C PRO A 749 -28.76 -88.44 -34.17
#